data_60143efdaf6087bc35d69bf115b0e44c
#
_entry.id   60143efdaf6087bc35d69bf115b0e44c
#
_cell.length_a   1.000
_cell.length_b   1.000
_cell.length_c   1.000
_cell.angle_alpha   90.00
_cell.angle_beta   90.00
_cell.angle_gamma   90.00
#
_symmetry.space_group_name_H-M   'P 1'
#
loop_
_entity.id
_entity.type
_entity.pdbx_description
1 polymer ?
#
loop_
_entity_poly.entity_id
_entity_poly.type
_entity_poly.pdbx_seq_one_letter_code
_entity_poly.pdbx_strand_id
1 'polypeptide(L)'
;MKKTIILVVSIALSLLAWQPTDAKQITRYVDPFIGTGAHGHTYPGATTPHGAVQLSPDTRTGNWDACGGYHYSDSQIFGFSHNHLSGTGCADLADVLFHPDVTLGTPGNLYQPTPFSHANEQAHPGYYSVLLDNGIRAELTAGTYTGVHRYTYPAQASARMVVDMLWTLGEEVIYEAAIEQTANNEIAGMRNSLGFVDQQHIYFVAQFSCNIRDFAAYSDGRRVEGNKAKGTKIQASFGLESNAVTVKVGLSTVSIENARKNLMHDTGNDFNFDAVSKAADAQWEKALSRVIIDDKSEARKKVFYTALYHALVVPNITSDCNGEYRAHDQSIRRLDDGCREYSTLSLWDTFRAWHPLMTLIDHDLVRNINNSMLNSYTCDKKLPIWPLSSGETGCMIGYHSVAVLAEAYLKGIRNYDADRALEAMIATANTRIKGLDYYVKNGFIPQNGKRESVSCLLEYAYDDWCIAQFARAIGRIDVHDEYMKRSQQYVNVFDGSTRFCRGKRSDGNWQSPFNPFEVGHAYTEATAWQYRFFVPHDVKGMEQLFGGREKFVAALDSIYTAQSDSPADLVDITGLIGQYAHGNEPSHHISYLYSYIGQTWKTQERNLEVLNTLYSDTPDGLCGNEDCGQMSAWYIMSSLGLYAVAPASGEYVLTTPLMRKATIRLANGRSLTIIGGDSKATPYIAKVELNGKPINTVYLTHEQIMQGGVLKFTLSAKPTDWGTTADAAPYSFTRCPVVSIPFVKRDLNLFTGTIDVEIGSATDEAAIHYTLDGSEPTELSPLYTEPLAISTTTVIKAKAFRPGYLPSATMAITATEAINRPAASLTEAQQAELKHGVNYDYFEGPFLKVEDITGNPVSTGTLSEPRIDGAASPDHFAFVFTGYIDVPSDGIYTFFTRSDDGSVLLIDDVLVVDNNDSHAAVTATGTIALAKGLHRFTLKYFDDYEGESLQWGWRIPGGAKMTAIAPELLYYLPKK
;
A
#
# COMPACT_ATOMS: atom_id res chain seq x y z
N MET A 1 -29.48 -39.69 73.73
CA MET A 1 -28.37 -40.22 72.99
C MET A 1 -28.81 -40.59 71.59
N LYS A 2 -28.62 -39.67 70.65
CA LYS A 2 -28.72 -39.96 69.21
C LYS A 2 -27.60 -39.21 68.54
N LYS A 3 -26.65 -39.94 67.98
CA LYS A 3 -25.52 -39.42 67.22
C LYS A 3 -26.01 -39.02 65.85
N THR A 4 -25.89 -37.75 65.51
CA THR A 4 -26.10 -37.20 64.16
C THR A 4 -24.75 -37.25 63.46
N ILE A 5 -24.63 -38.06 62.40
CA ILE A 5 -23.48 -38.12 61.48
C ILE A 5 -23.69 -37.04 60.48
N ILE A 6 -22.80 -36.02 60.46
CA ILE A 6 -22.72 -35.03 59.40
C ILE A 6 -21.88 -35.63 58.28
N LEU A 7 -22.50 -35.89 57.15
CA LEU A 7 -21.83 -36.31 55.89
C LEU A 7 -21.31 -35.04 55.20
N VAL A 8 -20.01 -34.80 55.26
CA VAL A 8 -19.33 -33.78 54.45
C VAL A 8 -19.12 -34.35 53.06
N VAL A 9 -19.96 -33.89 52.10
CA VAL A 9 -19.72 -34.19 50.70
C VAL A 9 -18.71 -33.20 50.18
N SER A 10 -17.45 -33.62 50.07
CA SER A 10 -16.39 -32.93 49.38
C SER A 10 -16.65 -32.96 47.89
N ILE A 11 -17.17 -31.87 47.31
CA ILE A 11 -17.17 -31.65 45.86
C ILE A 11 -15.72 -31.37 45.45
N ALA A 12 -14.99 -32.42 45.07
CA ALA A 12 -13.76 -32.29 44.32
C ALA A 12 -14.14 -31.76 42.92
N LEU A 13 -13.99 -30.45 42.68
CA LEU A 13 -13.88 -29.90 41.33
C LEU A 13 -12.67 -30.56 40.70
N SER A 14 -12.85 -31.64 39.97
CA SER A 14 -11.85 -32.12 39.01
C SER A 14 -11.68 -31.04 37.95
N LEU A 15 -10.64 -30.24 38.11
CA LEU A 15 -9.97 -29.58 36.98
C LEU A 15 -9.52 -30.72 36.07
N LEU A 16 -10.36 -31.11 35.16
CA LEU A 16 -9.96 -31.86 33.98
C LEU A 16 -9.04 -30.90 33.21
N ALA A 17 -7.75 -30.98 33.50
CA ALA A 17 -6.74 -30.55 32.56
C ALA A 17 -7.05 -31.32 31.27
N TRP A 18 -7.57 -30.62 30.32
CA TRP A 18 -7.77 -31.12 28.98
C TRP A 18 -6.39 -31.48 28.44
N GLN A 19 -6.03 -32.77 28.56
CA GLN A 19 -4.86 -33.28 27.83
C GLN A 19 -5.29 -33.35 26.37
N PRO A 20 -4.61 -32.70 25.47
CA PRO A 20 -4.91 -32.80 24.06
C PRO A 20 -4.59 -34.23 23.61
N THR A 21 -5.61 -35.09 23.52
CA THR A 21 -5.52 -36.30 22.75
C THR A 21 -5.39 -35.89 21.28
N ASP A 22 -4.18 -36.06 20.71
CA ASP A 22 -3.85 -35.85 19.29
C ASP A 22 -4.36 -34.50 18.71
N ALA A 23 -4.09 -33.38 19.35
CA ALA A 23 -4.15 -32.08 18.70
C ALA A 23 -3.09 -32.09 17.60
N LYS A 24 -3.55 -32.35 16.36
CA LYS A 24 -2.68 -32.26 15.20
C LYS A 24 -2.09 -30.85 15.18
N GLN A 25 -0.77 -30.76 15.24
CA GLN A 25 -0.03 -29.52 15.28
C GLN A 25 -0.46 -28.59 14.13
N ILE A 26 -0.85 -27.36 14.43
CA ILE A 26 -1.42 -26.42 13.45
C ILE A 26 -0.34 -25.94 12.49
N THR A 27 0.89 -25.73 13.00
CA THR A 27 2.05 -25.28 12.22
C THR A 27 2.32 -26.14 10.99
N ARG A 28 1.93 -27.42 10.96
CA ARG A 28 2.05 -28.30 9.79
C ARG A 28 1.23 -27.87 8.57
N TYR A 29 0.24 -26.99 8.75
CA TYR A 29 -0.58 -26.48 7.64
C TYR A 29 0.01 -25.23 7.03
N VAL A 30 0.98 -24.59 7.65
CA VAL A 30 1.63 -23.40 7.09
C VAL A 30 2.65 -23.82 6.04
N ASP A 31 2.56 -23.20 4.89
CA ASP A 31 3.51 -23.33 3.80
C ASP A 31 4.12 -21.96 3.47
N PRO A 32 5.30 -21.61 4.03
CA PRO A 32 5.93 -20.32 3.82
C PRO A 32 6.29 -20.00 2.35
N PHE A 33 6.20 -20.98 1.44
CA PHE A 33 6.42 -20.72 0.02
C PHE A 33 5.21 -20.08 -0.68
N ILE A 34 4.00 -20.14 -0.12
CA ILE A 34 2.85 -19.42 -0.69
C ILE A 34 3.14 -17.91 -0.66
N GLY A 35 3.02 -17.24 -1.80
CA GLY A 35 3.29 -15.82 -1.97
C GLY A 35 4.75 -15.49 -2.32
N THR A 36 5.63 -16.49 -2.42
CA THR A 36 7.03 -16.28 -2.85
C THR A 36 7.22 -16.30 -4.36
N GLY A 37 6.18 -16.61 -5.11
CA GLY A 37 6.13 -16.56 -6.58
C GLY A 37 5.26 -15.43 -7.08
N ALA A 38 5.30 -15.16 -8.39
CA ALA A 38 4.63 -14.01 -8.99
C ALA A 38 4.95 -12.71 -8.21
N HIS A 39 3.96 -11.96 -7.78
CA HIS A 39 4.12 -10.67 -7.11
C HIS A 39 3.67 -10.68 -5.64
N GLY A 40 3.74 -11.82 -4.97
CA GLY A 40 3.35 -11.89 -3.54
C GLY A 40 4.39 -11.30 -2.59
N HIS A 41 5.66 -11.26 -2.98
CA HIS A 41 6.80 -10.67 -2.27
C HIS A 41 7.00 -11.15 -0.83
N THR A 42 6.53 -12.37 -0.51
CA THR A 42 6.83 -13.00 0.77
C THR A 42 8.14 -13.79 0.72
N TYR A 43 8.65 -14.22 1.86
CA TYR A 43 9.88 -15.00 1.97
C TYR A 43 9.68 -16.31 2.78
N PRO A 44 10.42 -17.40 2.48
CA PRO A 44 10.24 -18.69 3.16
C PRO A 44 11.08 -18.83 4.43
N GLY A 45 11.84 -17.83 4.81
CA GLY A 45 12.83 -17.87 5.87
C GLY A 45 12.25 -18.02 7.28
N ALA A 46 13.16 -18.19 8.24
CA ALA A 46 12.82 -18.41 9.63
C ALA A 46 12.59 -17.10 10.38
N THR A 47 11.45 -16.96 11.03
CA THR A 47 11.13 -15.85 11.95
C THR A 47 10.24 -16.36 13.08
N THR A 48 10.04 -15.55 14.13
CA THR A 48 9.01 -15.73 15.17
C THR A 48 7.86 -14.74 14.95
N PRO A 49 6.67 -14.93 15.55
CA PRO A 49 5.60 -13.95 15.43
C PRO A 49 6.09 -12.55 15.81
N HIS A 50 5.96 -11.60 14.87
CA HIS A 50 6.41 -10.20 15.01
C HIS A 50 7.90 -10.03 15.39
N GLY A 51 8.76 -11.02 15.10
CA GLY A 51 10.17 -11.02 15.49
C GLY A 51 10.95 -9.84 14.89
N ALA A 52 12.01 -9.43 15.57
CA ALA A 52 12.97 -8.45 15.06
C ALA A 52 13.92 -9.04 13.99
N VAL A 53 13.92 -10.36 13.83
CA VAL A 53 14.77 -11.08 12.88
C VAL A 53 13.89 -11.88 11.90
N GLN A 54 14.19 -11.73 10.62
CA GLN A 54 13.65 -12.49 9.51
C GLN A 54 14.84 -13.07 8.73
N LEU A 55 15.27 -14.27 9.13
CA LEU A 55 16.45 -14.94 8.55
C LEU A 55 16.03 -15.76 7.34
N SER A 56 16.37 -15.28 6.14
CA SER A 56 15.90 -15.86 4.89
C SER A 56 17.03 -16.00 3.85
N PRO A 57 16.91 -16.93 2.89
CA PRO A 57 17.76 -16.90 1.69
C PRO A 57 17.43 -15.71 0.80
N ASP A 58 18.45 -15.12 0.18
CA ASP A 58 18.34 -14.12 -0.86
C ASP A 58 18.67 -14.74 -2.23
N THR A 59 17.77 -14.60 -3.19
CA THR A 59 17.90 -15.22 -4.52
C THR A 59 17.99 -14.21 -5.65
N ARG A 60 17.60 -12.94 -5.42
CA ARG A 60 17.66 -11.85 -6.42
C ARG A 60 17.86 -10.48 -5.80
N THR A 61 18.20 -9.52 -6.64
CA THR A 61 18.38 -8.11 -6.32
C THR A 61 18.10 -7.25 -7.55
N GLY A 62 17.85 -5.97 -7.37
CA GLY A 62 17.84 -4.97 -8.43
C GLY A 62 16.62 -5.00 -9.36
N ASN A 63 15.49 -5.54 -8.92
CA ASN A 63 14.21 -5.43 -9.61
C ASN A 63 13.04 -5.47 -8.61
N TRP A 64 11.85 -5.12 -9.09
CA TRP A 64 10.66 -5.04 -8.25
C TRP A 64 10.32 -6.35 -7.50
N ASP A 65 10.50 -7.51 -8.13
CA ASP A 65 10.25 -8.82 -7.48
C ASP A 65 11.35 -9.23 -6.48
N ALA A 66 12.34 -8.36 -6.22
CA ALA A 66 13.36 -8.61 -5.20
C ALA A 66 12.92 -8.20 -3.79
N CYS A 67 11.76 -7.56 -3.62
CA CYS A 67 11.33 -6.94 -2.35
C CYS A 67 11.39 -7.87 -1.13
N GLY A 68 11.06 -9.15 -1.28
CA GLY A 68 11.17 -10.16 -0.21
C GLY A 68 12.54 -10.86 -0.11
N GLY A 69 13.52 -10.50 -0.96
CA GLY A 69 14.83 -11.14 -1.05
C GLY A 69 14.82 -12.50 -1.75
N TYR A 70 13.77 -13.28 -1.62
CA TYR A 70 13.58 -14.60 -2.22
C TYR A 70 12.45 -14.59 -3.24
N HIS A 71 12.68 -15.26 -4.39
CA HIS A 71 11.60 -15.50 -5.33
C HIS A 71 11.65 -16.95 -5.83
N TYR A 72 10.49 -17.63 -5.82
CA TYR A 72 10.39 -19.07 -6.11
C TYR A 72 10.83 -19.48 -7.52
N SER A 73 10.90 -18.59 -8.49
CA SER A 73 11.40 -18.92 -9.83
C SER A 73 12.92 -18.99 -9.93
N ASP A 74 13.65 -18.58 -8.88
CA ASP A 74 15.11 -18.52 -8.91
C ASP A 74 15.75 -19.88 -8.61
N SER A 75 16.97 -20.07 -9.08
CA SER A 75 17.73 -21.30 -8.92
C SER A 75 19.13 -21.11 -8.31
N GLN A 76 19.38 -19.91 -7.76
CA GLN A 76 20.64 -19.54 -7.12
C GLN A 76 20.37 -18.79 -5.82
N ILE A 77 21.21 -18.99 -4.81
CA ILE A 77 21.18 -18.29 -3.53
C ILE A 77 22.47 -17.49 -3.37
N PHE A 78 22.35 -16.16 -3.15
CA PHE A 78 23.48 -15.28 -2.84
C PHE A 78 23.99 -15.48 -1.43
N GLY A 79 23.09 -15.74 -0.49
CA GLY A 79 23.40 -15.97 0.92
C GLY A 79 22.14 -15.98 1.77
N PHE A 80 22.32 -15.69 3.07
CA PHE A 80 21.26 -15.65 4.06
C PHE A 80 21.40 -14.37 4.85
N SER A 81 20.46 -13.44 4.69
CA SER A 81 20.41 -12.16 5.42
C SER A 81 19.38 -12.21 6.55
N HIS A 82 19.37 -11.19 7.43
CA HIS A 82 18.76 -11.31 8.76
C HIS A 82 17.48 -10.52 8.97
N ASN A 83 17.12 -9.64 8.04
CA ASN A 83 15.87 -8.89 8.06
C ASN A 83 15.31 -8.74 6.66
N HIS A 84 13.99 -8.89 6.54
CA HIS A 84 13.27 -8.84 5.26
C HIS A 84 11.93 -8.17 5.45
N LEU A 85 11.50 -7.41 4.43
CA LEU A 85 10.12 -6.99 4.28
C LEU A 85 9.25 -8.17 3.82
N SER A 86 7.97 -8.15 4.11
CA SER A 86 7.03 -9.19 3.71
C SER A 86 5.88 -8.58 2.94
N GLY A 87 5.82 -8.87 1.63
CA GLY A 87 4.72 -8.47 0.78
C GLY A 87 4.72 -7.01 0.33
N THR A 88 5.84 -6.30 0.44
CA THR A 88 5.89 -4.89 0.04
C THR A 88 6.24 -4.73 -1.43
N GLY A 89 5.87 -3.60 -2.03
CA GLY A 89 6.31 -3.19 -3.36
C GLY A 89 7.64 -2.43 -3.38
N CYS A 90 8.35 -2.35 -2.25
CA CYS A 90 9.63 -1.67 -2.12
C CYS A 90 10.70 -2.66 -1.63
N ALA A 91 11.85 -2.69 -2.30
CA ALA A 91 13.00 -3.47 -1.90
C ALA A 91 13.82 -2.68 -0.88
N ASP A 92 14.05 -3.25 0.30
CA ASP A 92 14.90 -2.69 1.36
C ASP A 92 15.28 -3.80 2.36
N LEU A 93 16.12 -3.49 3.32
CA LEU A 93 16.63 -4.35 4.38
C LEU A 93 17.68 -5.37 3.86
N ALA A 94 17.49 -6.69 4.10
CA ALA A 94 18.44 -7.77 3.81
C ALA A 94 19.85 -7.52 4.39
N ASP A 95 19.89 -6.94 5.59
CA ASP A 95 21.15 -6.58 6.24
C ASP A 95 21.97 -7.81 6.64
N VAL A 96 23.28 -7.69 6.50
CA VAL A 96 24.29 -8.64 6.97
C VAL A 96 24.13 -10.03 6.34
N LEU A 97 24.48 -10.16 5.06
CA LEU A 97 24.43 -11.41 4.34
C LEU A 97 25.57 -12.36 4.76
N PHE A 98 25.22 -13.61 5.08
CA PHE A 98 26.15 -14.71 5.32
C PHE A 98 26.14 -15.68 4.15
N HIS A 99 27.29 -15.82 3.47
CA HIS A 99 27.47 -16.77 2.37
C HIS A 99 28.41 -17.91 2.78
N PRO A 100 27.92 -19.15 2.98
CA PRO A 100 28.76 -20.31 3.24
C PRO A 100 29.40 -20.81 1.94
N ASP A 101 30.71 -21.04 1.93
CA ASP A 101 31.44 -21.47 0.75
C ASP A 101 32.49 -22.58 1.06
N VAL A 102 32.93 -23.31 0.06
CA VAL A 102 34.02 -24.30 0.12
C VAL A 102 35.28 -23.78 -0.57
N THR A 103 35.23 -22.64 -1.22
CA THR A 103 36.32 -22.00 -1.95
C THR A 103 36.60 -20.61 -1.41
N LEU A 104 37.77 -20.07 -1.68
CA LEU A 104 38.11 -18.70 -1.42
C LEU A 104 38.07 -17.92 -2.74
N GLY A 105 37.19 -16.92 -2.78
CA GLY A 105 37.15 -15.95 -3.88
C GLY A 105 38.36 -15.05 -3.94
N THR A 106 38.40 -14.17 -4.90
CA THR A 106 39.45 -13.14 -5.06
C THR A 106 39.03 -11.81 -4.48
N PRO A 107 39.96 -10.94 -4.05
CA PRO A 107 39.63 -9.60 -3.62
C PRO A 107 38.78 -8.85 -4.69
N GLY A 108 37.62 -8.31 -4.26
CA GLY A 108 36.65 -7.70 -5.16
C GLY A 108 35.62 -8.65 -5.75
N ASN A 109 35.81 -9.98 -5.58
CA ASN A 109 34.84 -11.01 -5.96
C ASN A 109 35.00 -12.20 -5.00
N LEU A 110 34.54 -12.03 -3.74
CA LEU A 110 34.75 -12.99 -2.66
C LEU A 110 33.90 -14.25 -2.79
N TYR A 111 32.75 -14.17 -3.44
CA TYR A 111 31.83 -15.31 -3.65
C TYR A 111 31.00 -15.12 -4.93
N GLN A 112 30.33 -16.16 -5.33
CA GLN A 112 29.32 -16.19 -6.39
C GLN A 112 28.05 -16.83 -5.84
N PRO A 113 26.85 -16.47 -6.31
CA PRO A 113 25.64 -17.15 -5.88
C PRO A 113 25.74 -18.65 -6.16
N THR A 114 25.29 -19.44 -5.20
CA THR A 114 25.37 -20.92 -5.29
C THR A 114 24.07 -21.49 -5.83
N PRO A 115 24.11 -22.32 -6.88
CA PRO A 115 22.93 -22.99 -7.40
C PRO A 115 22.29 -23.93 -6.38
N PHE A 116 20.93 -24.09 -6.49
CA PHE A 116 20.15 -25.02 -5.69
C PHE A 116 18.94 -25.54 -6.47
N SER A 117 18.24 -26.50 -5.90
CA SER A 117 16.97 -27.01 -6.42
C SER A 117 15.89 -26.94 -5.35
N HIS A 118 14.68 -26.50 -5.73
CA HIS A 118 13.51 -26.51 -4.84
C HIS A 118 13.16 -27.90 -4.28
N ALA A 119 13.56 -28.97 -4.95
CA ALA A 119 13.42 -30.33 -4.42
C ALA A 119 14.29 -30.60 -3.17
N ASN A 120 15.29 -29.75 -2.93
CA ASN A 120 16.27 -29.86 -1.86
C ASN A 120 16.07 -28.81 -0.76
N GLU A 121 14.99 -28.04 -0.81
CA GLU A 121 14.66 -27.06 0.23
C GLU A 121 13.37 -27.41 1.00
N GLN A 122 13.27 -26.94 2.21
CA GLN A 122 12.11 -27.11 3.07
C GLN A 122 11.91 -25.89 3.95
N ALA A 123 10.65 -25.48 4.15
CA ALA A 123 10.29 -24.42 5.07
C ALA A 123 9.06 -24.80 5.90
N HIS A 124 9.04 -24.33 7.14
CA HIS A 124 7.89 -24.33 8.03
C HIS A 124 8.05 -23.20 9.06
N PRO A 125 7.02 -22.82 9.82
CA PRO A 125 7.14 -21.71 10.75
C PRO A 125 8.37 -21.79 11.66
N GLY A 126 9.23 -20.77 11.59
CA GLY A 126 10.47 -20.70 12.37
C GLY A 126 11.63 -21.58 11.88
N TYR A 127 11.53 -22.16 10.69
CA TYR A 127 12.58 -23.00 10.12
C TYR A 127 12.62 -22.93 8.60
N TYR A 128 13.85 -22.92 8.05
CA TYR A 128 14.14 -23.11 6.64
C TYR A 128 15.38 -24.00 6.49
N SER A 129 15.46 -24.80 5.44
CA SER A 129 16.70 -25.53 5.06
C SER A 129 16.81 -25.73 3.58
N VAL A 130 18.08 -25.80 3.10
CA VAL A 130 18.41 -26.08 1.70
C VAL A 130 19.71 -26.89 1.62
N LEU A 131 19.80 -27.81 0.67
CA LEU A 131 21.06 -28.43 0.25
C LEU A 131 21.51 -27.75 -1.05
N LEU A 132 22.60 -26.96 -0.95
CA LEU A 132 23.21 -26.25 -2.06
C LEU A 132 23.99 -27.23 -2.98
N ASP A 133 24.14 -26.89 -4.26
CA ASP A 133 24.80 -27.75 -5.22
C ASP A 133 26.32 -27.93 -4.96
N ASN A 134 26.92 -26.99 -4.16
CA ASN A 134 28.30 -27.16 -3.67
C ASN A 134 28.40 -28.17 -2.50
N GLY A 135 27.30 -28.82 -2.13
CA GLY A 135 27.20 -29.85 -1.10
C GLY A 135 27.05 -29.32 0.32
N ILE A 136 26.92 -28.00 0.54
CA ILE A 136 26.65 -27.43 1.84
C ILE A 136 25.16 -27.56 2.15
N ARG A 137 24.81 -28.11 3.32
CA ARG A 137 23.48 -28.03 3.89
C ARG A 137 23.40 -26.83 4.80
N ALA A 138 22.52 -25.89 4.50
CA ALA A 138 22.17 -24.76 5.35
C ALA A 138 20.81 -25.02 6.01
N GLU A 139 20.73 -24.78 7.31
CA GLU A 139 19.51 -24.84 8.11
C GLU A 139 19.41 -23.55 8.92
N LEU A 140 18.24 -22.91 8.92
CA LEU A 140 17.98 -21.61 9.56
C LEU A 140 16.85 -21.75 10.56
N THR A 141 16.96 -21.07 11.70
CA THR A 141 15.90 -20.86 12.68
C THR A 141 16.05 -19.50 13.34
N ALA A 142 15.05 -19.03 14.06
CA ALA A 142 15.08 -17.72 14.68
C ALA A 142 14.51 -17.71 16.10
N GLY A 143 15.11 -16.91 16.98
CA GLY A 143 14.45 -16.34 18.16
C GLY A 143 13.80 -15.00 17.82
N THR A 144 13.37 -14.26 18.84
CA THR A 144 12.78 -12.93 18.64
C THR A 144 13.78 -11.92 18.11
N TYR A 145 15.03 -11.97 18.57
CA TYR A 145 16.11 -11.01 18.29
C TYR A 145 17.34 -11.66 17.63
N THR A 146 17.29 -12.96 17.40
CA THR A 146 18.49 -13.71 17.01
C THR A 146 18.18 -14.69 15.87
N GLY A 147 18.95 -14.58 14.78
CA GLY A 147 19.01 -15.63 13.75
C GLY A 147 19.99 -16.72 14.14
N VAL A 148 19.64 -17.98 13.89
CA VAL A 148 20.54 -19.13 14.15
C VAL A 148 20.67 -19.98 12.92
N HIS A 149 21.89 -20.12 12.42
CA HIS A 149 22.23 -20.95 11.28
C HIS A 149 22.91 -22.24 11.74
N ARG A 150 22.67 -23.32 11.03
CA ARG A 150 23.45 -24.56 11.11
C ARG A 150 23.94 -24.94 9.74
N TYR A 151 25.27 -24.97 9.55
CA TYR A 151 25.90 -25.35 8.30
C TYR A 151 26.59 -26.72 8.44
N THR A 152 26.33 -27.60 7.48
CA THR A 152 27.04 -28.85 7.34
C THR A 152 27.77 -28.87 5.99
N TYR A 153 29.08 -28.76 6.03
CA TYR A 153 29.96 -28.78 4.85
C TYR A 153 30.34 -30.19 4.48
N PRO A 154 30.66 -30.47 3.20
CA PRO A 154 31.21 -31.77 2.78
C PRO A 154 32.47 -32.15 3.58
N ALA A 155 32.61 -33.40 3.96
CA ALA A 155 33.67 -33.87 4.87
C ALA A 155 35.10 -33.53 4.44
N GLN A 156 35.36 -33.44 3.13
CA GLN A 156 36.67 -33.14 2.55
C GLN A 156 36.83 -31.66 2.17
N ALA A 157 35.82 -30.83 2.36
CA ALA A 157 35.85 -29.41 2.02
C ALA A 157 36.54 -28.57 3.11
N SER A 158 37.10 -27.45 2.72
CA SER A 158 37.54 -26.39 3.65
C SER A 158 36.36 -25.49 3.94
N ALA A 159 35.74 -25.63 5.11
CA ALA A 159 34.60 -24.80 5.51
C ALA A 159 35.02 -23.33 5.57
N ARG A 160 34.32 -22.49 4.84
CA ARG A 160 34.54 -21.04 4.76
C ARG A 160 33.23 -20.27 4.89
N MET A 161 33.37 -19.00 5.22
CA MET A 161 32.26 -18.05 5.33
C MET A 161 32.68 -16.70 4.75
N VAL A 162 31.79 -16.09 4.00
CA VAL A 162 31.85 -14.67 3.64
C VAL A 162 30.72 -13.95 4.37
N VAL A 163 31.02 -12.78 4.95
CA VAL A 163 30.03 -11.85 5.48
C VAL A 163 30.07 -10.61 4.62
N ASP A 164 28.96 -10.34 3.98
CA ASP A 164 28.82 -9.24 3.03
C ASP A 164 27.94 -8.12 3.60
N MET A 165 28.58 -6.98 3.85
CA MET A 165 27.90 -5.75 4.30
C MET A 165 27.50 -4.85 3.13
N LEU A 166 27.83 -5.26 1.88
CA LEU A 166 27.46 -4.54 0.66
C LEU A 166 26.10 -4.96 0.10
N TRP A 167 25.66 -6.15 0.49
CA TRP A 167 24.44 -6.73 -0.05
C TRP A 167 23.25 -5.79 0.12
N THR A 168 22.49 -5.56 -0.96
CA THR A 168 21.26 -4.78 -1.01
C THR A 168 20.25 -5.48 -1.91
N LEU A 169 18.98 -5.30 -1.65
CA LEU A 169 17.89 -5.80 -2.52
C LEU A 169 17.51 -4.79 -3.59
N GLY A 170 17.60 -3.50 -3.29
CA GLY A 170 17.27 -2.40 -4.17
C GLY A 170 18.42 -1.40 -4.28
N GLU A 171 18.09 -0.13 -4.21
CA GLU A 171 19.01 1.00 -4.39
C GLU A 171 19.55 1.57 -3.07
N GLU A 172 19.58 0.78 -2.01
CA GLU A 172 20.08 1.24 -0.71
C GLU A 172 21.54 1.67 -0.80
N VAL A 173 21.83 2.84 -0.27
CA VAL A 173 23.17 3.40 -0.20
C VAL A 173 23.76 3.17 1.19
N ILE A 174 24.84 2.39 1.25
CA ILE A 174 25.56 2.16 2.49
C ILE A 174 26.53 3.31 2.71
N TYR A 175 26.27 4.16 3.72
CA TYR A 175 27.13 5.29 4.01
C TYR A 175 28.18 5.01 5.11
N GLU A 176 27.97 3.95 5.91
CA GLU A 176 28.94 3.49 6.89
C GLU A 176 28.73 2.01 7.23
N ALA A 177 29.78 1.23 7.19
CA ALA A 177 29.81 -0.16 7.67
C ALA A 177 31.12 -0.44 8.41
N ALA A 178 31.08 -1.37 9.36
CA ALA A 178 32.26 -1.84 10.08
C ALA A 178 32.10 -3.30 10.48
N ILE A 179 33.20 -4.05 10.45
CA ILE A 179 33.26 -5.43 10.93
C ILE A 179 34.57 -5.67 11.68
N GLU A 180 34.52 -6.44 12.75
CA GLU A 180 35.69 -6.80 13.56
C GLU A 180 35.54 -8.22 14.09
N GLN A 181 36.65 -8.99 14.08
CA GLN A 181 36.75 -10.23 14.84
C GLN A 181 37.08 -9.86 16.31
N THR A 182 36.12 -10.00 17.22
CA THR A 182 36.19 -9.60 18.62
C THR A 182 36.68 -10.71 19.55
N ALA A 183 36.54 -11.99 19.10
CA ALA A 183 37.07 -13.14 19.79
C ALA A 183 37.45 -14.27 18.80
N ASN A 184 38.04 -15.36 19.26
CA ASN A 184 38.41 -16.48 18.35
C ASN A 184 37.20 -17.05 17.59
N ASN A 185 36.01 -16.94 18.16
CA ASN A 185 34.76 -17.45 17.57
C ASN A 185 33.64 -16.39 17.51
N GLU A 186 34.02 -15.11 17.53
CA GLU A 186 33.02 -14.02 17.47
C GLU A 186 33.47 -12.92 16.50
N ILE A 187 32.50 -12.47 15.69
CA ILE A 187 32.59 -11.22 14.93
C ILE A 187 31.49 -10.28 15.36
N ALA A 188 31.75 -8.99 15.27
CA ALA A 188 30.74 -7.94 15.49
C ALA A 188 30.87 -6.85 14.42
N GLY A 189 29.81 -6.13 14.19
CA GLY A 189 29.84 -5.07 13.20
C GLY A 189 28.59 -4.21 13.22
N MET A 190 28.57 -3.28 12.28
CA MET A 190 27.43 -2.40 12.06
C MET A 190 27.32 -2.01 10.59
N ARG A 191 26.10 -1.71 10.15
CA ARG A 191 25.78 -1.19 8.84
C ARG A 191 24.78 -0.07 8.98
N ASN A 192 25.08 1.07 8.38
CA ASN A 192 24.19 2.22 8.28
C ASN A 192 23.91 2.49 6.81
N SER A 193 22.65 2.57 6.45
CA SER A 193 22.20 2.76 5.07
C SER A 193 21.13 3.84 4.94
N LEU A 194 20.98 4.33 3.71
CA LEU A 194 19.85 5.08 3.19
C LEU A 194 19.14 4.17 2.20
N GLY A 195 17.83 4.14 2.21
CA GLY A 195 17.02 3.32 1.32
C GLY A 195 15.60 3.85 1.30
N PHE A 196 14.62 2.96 1.41
CA PHE A 196 13.22 3.32 1.57
C PHE A 196 12.98 4.24 2.79
N VAL A 197 13.82 4.12 3.82
CA VAL A 197 13.90 5.07 4.94
C VAL A 197 15.24 5.82 4.92
N ASP A 198 15.21 7.11 5.24
CA ASP A 198 16.39 8.01 5.16
C ASP A 198 17.58 7.57 6.02
N GLN A 199 17.35 6.87 7.13
CA GLN A 199 18.40 6.41 8.04
C GLN A 199 18.04 5.08 8.67
N GLN A 200 18.82 4.04 8.32
CA GLN A 200 18.73 2.72 8.92
C GLN A 200 20.05 2.38 9.61
N HIS A 201 19.95 1.84 10.83
CA HIS A 201 21.10 1.44 11.63
C HIS A 201 20.92 0.01 12.08
N ILE A 202 21.84 -0.87 11.68
CA ILE A 202 21.89 -2.26 12.15
C ILE A 202 23.25 -2.55 12.78
N TYR A 203 23.22 -3.06 13.99
CA TYR A 203 24.34 -3.59 14.74
C TYR A 203 24.16 -5.09 14.90
N PHE A 204 25.22 -5.86 14.75
CA PHE A 204 25.17 -7.30 14.93
C PHE A 204 26.34 -7.87 15.72
N VAL A 205 26.09 -9.02 16.34
CA VAL A 205 27.10 -9.89 16.93
C VAL A 205 26.84 -11.31 16.45
N ALA A 206 27.83 -11.94 15.84
CA ALA A 206 27.75 -13.32 15.40
C ALA A 206 28.75 -14.21 16.16
N GLN A 207 28.25 -15.26 16.82
CA GLN A 207 29.04 -16.24 17.54
C GLN A 207 29.00 -17.59 16.82
N PHE A 208 30.19 -18.23 16.70
CA PHE A 208 30.38 -19.49 16.02
C PHE A 208 30.65 -20.62 17.03
N SER A 209 30.13 -21.81 16.77
CA SER A 209 30.38 -23.00 17.62
C SER A 209 31.79 -23.56 17.49
N CYS A 210 32.64 -22.99 16.63
CA CYS A 210 34.05 -23.32 16.46
C CYS A 210 34.87 -22.03 16.29
N ASN A 211 36.21 -22.13 16.35
CA ASN A 211 37.07 -20.99 16.06
C ASN A 211 37.06 -20.59 14.59
N ILE A 212 37.27 -19.31 14.38
CA ILE A 212 37.52 -18.67 13.09
C ILE A 212 39.01 -18.78 12.76
N ARG A 213 39.33 -19.12 11.51
CA ARG A 213 40.68 -19.14 10.97
C ARG A 213 40.82 -18.12 9.85
N ASP A 214 42.01 -17.59 9.70
CA ASP A 214 42.43 -16.77 8.56
C ASP A 214 41.46 -15.61 8.27
N PHE A 215 40.96 -14.96 9.34
CA PHE A 215 40.04 -13.82 9.17
C PHE A 215 40.69 -12.72 8.32
N ALA A 216 40.01 -12.30 7.31
CA ALA A 216 40.41 -11.22 6.43
C ALA A 216 39.24 -10.28 6.20
N ALA A 217 39.42 -9.01 6.54
CA ALA A 217 38.48 -7.96 6.21
C ALA A 217 38.89 -7.24 4.92
N TYR A 218 37.90 -6.73 4.20
CA TYR A 218 38.11 -6.01 2.92
C TYR A 218 37.34 -4.70 2.97
N SER A 219 37.95 -3.66 2.38
CA SER A 219 37.33 -2.37 2.10
C SER A 219 37.59 -2.03 0.64
N ASP A 220 36.56 -1.65 -0.10
CA ASP A 220 36.63 -1.39 -1.54
C ASP A 220 37.33 -2.50 -2.35
N GLY A 221 36.99 -3.75 -2.03
CA GLY A 221 37.57 -4.93 -2.66
C GLY A 221 39.06 -5.21 -2.33
N ARG A 222 39.68 -4.45 -1.43
CA ARG A 222 41.10 -4.61 -1.02
C ARG A 222 41.16 -5.14 0.39
N ARG A 223 42.02 -6.12 0.63
CA ARG A 223 42.29 -6.66 1.96
C ARG A 223 42.85 -5.56 2.88
N VAL A 224 42.30 -5.44 4.08
CA VAL A 224 42.79 -4.57 5.15
C VAL A 224 43.67 -5.36 6.09
N GLU A 225 44.70 -4.75 6.62
CA GLU A 225 45.57 -5.39 7.66
C GLU A 225 44.87 -5.41 9.01
N GLY A 226 45.01 -6.52 9.74
CA GLY A 226 44.45 -6.70 11.09
C GLY A 226 43.09 -7.43 11.06
N ASN A 227 42.37 -7.28 12.18
CA ASN A 227 41.13 -8.02 12.43
C ASN A 227 39.85 -7.17 12.30
N LYS A 228 39.94 -5.97 11.69
CA LYS A 228 38.80 -5.06 11.52
C LYS A 228 38.92 -4.21 10.26
N ALA A 229 37.75 -3.82 9.74
CA ALA A 229 37.63 -2.83 8.67
C ALA A 229 36.44 -1.89 8.95
N LYS A 230 36.55 -0.66 8.42
CA LYS A 230 35.50 0.34 8.45
C LYS A 230 35.52 1.13 7.13
N GLY A 231 34.35 1.42 6.58
CA GLY A 231 34.18 2.16 5.31
C GLY A 231 32.76 2.06 4.82
N THR A 232 32.53 2.25 3.53
CA THR A 232 31.21 2.09 2.90
C THR A 232 31.07 0.72 2.22
N LYS A 233 32.17 0.10 1.72
CA LYS A 233 32.18 -1.18 1.00
C LYS A 233 32.96 -2.22 1.78
N ILE A 234 32.32 -2.80 2.77
CA ILE A 234 32.94 -3.72 3.73
C ILE A 234 32.47 -5.15 3.53
N GLN A 235 33.43 -6.08 3.47
CA GLN A 235 33.22 -7.52 3.45
C GLN A 235 34.24 -8.21 4.35
N ALA A 236 33.94 -9.44 4.82
CA ALA A 236 34.91 -10.30 5.50
C ALA A 236 34.85 -11.73 4.96
N SER A 237 35.99 -12.41 4.94
CA SER A 237 36.10 -13.83 4.57
C SER A 237 37.00 -14.55 5.57
N PHE A 238 36.62 -15.76 5.98
CA PHE A 238 37.38 -16.54 6.94
C PHE A 238 37.10 -18.05 6.79
N GLY A 239 38.03 -18.85 7.27
CA GLY A 239 37.86 -20.29 7.41
C GLY A 239 37.25 -20.66 8.77
N LEU A 240 36.66 -21.83 8.85
CA LEU A 240 36.07 -22.43 10.05
C LEU A 240 36.83 -23.69 10.46
N GLU A 241 37.02 -23.92 11.78
CA GLU A 241 37.75 -25.10 12.25
C GLU A 241 36.93 -26.38 12.20
N SER A 242 35.64 -26.30 11.87
CA SER A 242 34.76 -27.45 11.81
C SER A 242 33.91 -27.44 10.55
N ASN A 243 33.59 -28.61 10.02
CA ASN A 243 32.64 -28.77 8.92
C ASN A 243 31.17 -28.88 9.36
N ALA A 244 30.92 -28.88 10.67
CA ALA A 244 29.56 -28.73 11.25
C ALA A 244 29.58 -27.55 12.19
N VAL A 245 28.91 -26.48 11.84
CA VAL A 245 28.99 -25.17 12.52
C VAL A 245 27.59 -24.63 12.78
N THR A 246 27.35 -24.23 14.02
CA THR A 246 26.20 -23.40 14.39
C THR A 246 26.67 -21.97 14.55
N VAL A 247 25.95 -21.03 13.96
CA VAL A 247 26.18 -19.58 14.05
C VAL A 247 24.95 -18.93 14.67
N LYS A 248 25.14 -18.08 15.68
CA LYS A 248 24.09 -17.26 16.30
C LYS A 248 24.35 -15.81 15.97
N VAL A 249 23.38 -15.11 15.44
CA VAL A 249 23.51 -13.70 15.04
C VAL A 249 22.43 -12.88 15.74
N GLY A 250 22.81 -12.10 16.73
CA GLY A 250 21.93 -11.12 17.39
C GLY A 250 21.98 -9.79 16.68
N LEU A 251 20.81 -9.18 16.49
CA LEU A 251 20.65 -7.86 15.89
C LEU A 251 20.21 -6.82 16.91
N SER A 252 20.49 -5.53 16.64
CA SER A 252 19.97 -4.37 17.35
C SER A 252 20.03 -3.12 16.46
N THR A 253 19.05 -2.23 16.59
CA THR A 253 19.10 -0.89 15.97
C THR A 253 19.84 0.13 16.85
N VAL A 254 20.25 -0.26 18.08
CA VAL A 254 20.81 0.64 19.09
C VAL A 254 22.34 0.54 19.16
N SER A 255 22.89 -0.67 19.37
CA SER A 255 24.33 -0.86 19.55
C SER A 255 24.77 -2.33 19.45
N ILE A 256 26.08 -2.56 19.21
CA ILE A 256 26.70 -3.89 19.28
C ILE A 256 26.52 -4.53 20.68
N GLU A 257 26.54 -3.74 21.74
CA GLU A 257 26.30 -4.26 23.09
C GLU A 257 24.88 -4.80 23.25
N ASN A 258 23.90 -4.11 22.70
CA ASN A 258 22.52 -4.55 22.74
C ASN A 258 22.30 -5.76 21.82
N ALA A 259 22.92 -5.81 20.64
CA ALA A 259 22.92 -7.00 19.78
C ALA A 259 23.43 -8.24 20.54
N ARG A 260 24.48 -8.07 21.38
CA ARG A 260 24.99 -9.14 22.24
C ARG A 260 24.01 -9.53 23.36
N LYS A 261 23.32 -8.55 23.97
CA LYS A 261 22.26 -8.83 24.97
C LYS A 261 21.10 -9.59 24.34
N ASN A 262 20.67 -9.18 23.16
CA ASN A 262 19.62 -9.82 22.37
C ASN A 262 19.96 -11.28 22.03
N LEU A 263 21.19 -11.51 21.56
CA LEU A 263 21.71 -12.85 21.29
C LEU A 263 21.69 -13.74 22.55
N MET A 264 22.15 -13.22 23.67
CA MET A 264 22.20 -13.96 24.94
C MET A 264 20.80 -14.20 25.52
N HIS A 265 19.86 -13.26 25.31
CA HIS A 265 18.47 -13.39 25.73
C HIS A 265 17.78 -14.60 25.07
N ASP A 266 17.93 -14.75 23.75
CA ASP A 266 17.23 -15.79 23.00
C ASP A 266 17.92 -17.17 23.08
N THR A 267 19.25 -17.20 23.12
CA THR A 267 20.00 -18.44 22.91
C THR A 267 20.86 -18.86 24.09
N GLY A 268 21.11 -17.97 25.08
CA GLY A 268 22.08 -18.21 26.14
C GLY A 268 23.48 -18.49 25.59
N ASN A 269 24.29 -19.25 26.36
CA ASN A 269 25.64 -19.60 25.94
C ASN A 269 25.73 -20.80 25.01
N ASP A 270 24.64 -21.57 24.86
CA ASP A 270 24.61 -22.81 24.11
C ASP A 270 24.45 -22.59 22.61
N PHE A 271 25.00 -23.52 21.80
CA PHE A 271 24.81 -23.58 20.36
C PHE A 271 23.78 -24.65 19.97
N ASN A 272 22.67 -24.72 20.72
CA ASN A 272 21.63 -25.72 20.51
C ASN A 272 20.58 -25.23 19.52
N PHE A 273 20.86 -25.42 18.23
CA PHE A 273 19.96 -25.07 17.13
C PHE A 273 18.56 -25.67 17.31
N ASP A 274 18.48 -26.97 17.65
CA ASP A 274 17.19 -27.69 17.74
C ASP A 274 16.31 -27.16 18.89
N ALA A 275 16.93 -26.65 19.97
CA ALA A 275 16.19 -26.03 21.07
C ALA A 275 15.57 -24.69 20.64
N VAL A 276 16.28 -23.87 19.87
CA VAL A 276 15.75 -22.60 19.31
C VAL A 276 14.65 -22.89 18.32
N SER A 277 14.86 -23.81 17.39
CA SER A 277 13.85 -24.20 16.38
C SER A 277 12.56 -24.71 17.04
N LYS A 278 12.68 -25.54 18.06
CA LYS A 278 11.50 -26.02 18.82
C LYS A 278 10.80 -24.88 19.57
N ALA A 279 11.54 -23.90 20.08
CA ALA A 279 10.96 -22.75 20.75
C ALA A 279 10.22 -21.85 19.76
N ALA A 280 10.76 -21.64 18.56
CA ALA A 280 10.11 -20.90 17.47
C ALA A 280 8.79 -21.60 17.03
N ASP A 281 8.83 -22.92 16.79
CA ASP A 281 7.64 -23.71 16.44
C ASP A 281 6.54 -23.61 17.53
N ALA A 282 6.93 -23.66 18.81
CA ALA A 282 5.99 -23.51 19.93
C ALA A 282 5.37 -22.10 20.00
N GLN A 283 6.13 -21.04 19.67
CA GLN A 283 5.59 -19.69 19.58
C GLN A 283 4.58 -19.57 18.44
N TRP A 284 4.88 -20.12 17.28
CA TRP A 284 3.98 -20.17 16.13
C TRP A 284 2.72 -20.98 16.40
N GLU A 285 2.84 -22.19 17.00
CA GLU A 285 1.68 -23.00 17.38
C GLU A 285 0.75 -22.24 18.33
N LYS A 286 1.30 -21.52 19.32
CA LYS A 286 0.54 -20.65 20.21
C LYS A 286 -0.15 -19.50 19.46
N ALA A 287 0.55 -18.82 18.56
CA ALA A 287 0.03 -17.68 17.82
C ALA A 287 -1.08 -18.10 16.85
N LEU A 288 -0.86 -19.14 16.04
CA LEU A 288 -1.82 -19.67 15.08
C LEU A 288 -3.04 -20.30 15.75
N SER A 289 -2.89 -20.84 16.97
CA SER A 289 -4.01 -21.41 17.73
C SER A 289 -5.06 -20.38 18.20
N ARG A 290 -4.85 -19.09 17.93
CA ARG A 290 -5.85 -18.04 18.16
C ARG A 290 -7.08 -18.22 17.27
N VAL A 291 -6.92 -18.83 16.09
CA VAL A 291 -8.03 -19.18 15.22
C VAL A 291 -7.91 -20.65 14.81
N ILE A 292 -8.88 -21.46 15.22
CA ILE A 292 -8.92 -22.90 14.91
C ILE A 292 -10.03 -23.14 13.91
N ILE A 293 -9.68 -23.71 12.73
CA ILE A 293 -10.67 -24.06 11.71
C ILE A 293 -10.88 -25.58 11.62
N ASP A 294 -12.11 -25.97 11.30
CA ASP A 294 -12.49 -27.33 10.94
C ASP A 294 -13.10 -27.33 9.54
N ASP A 295 -12.28 -27.73 8.56
CA ASP A 295 -12.67 -27.86 7.16
C ASP A 295 -12.19 -29.22 6.61
N LYS A 296 -12.85 -29.70 5.53
CA LYS A 296 -12.51 -30.98 4.88
C LYS A 296 -11.37 -30.82 3.86
N SER A 297 -11.14 -29.61 3.35
CA SER A 297 -10.12 -29.32 2.35
C SER A 297 -8.79 -29.05 3.02
N GLU A 298 -7.79 -29.89 2.76
CA GLU A 298 -6.41 -29.68 3.23
C GLU A 298 -5.80 -28.43 2.57
N ALA A 299 -6.07 -28.18 1.28
CA ALA A 299 -5.63 -26.98 0.57
C ALA A 299 -6.18 -25.72 1.25
N ARG A 300 -7.49 -25.65 1.55
CA ARG A 300 -8.06 -24.50 2.28
C ARG A 300 -7.43 -24.27 3.66
N LYS A 301 -7.13 -25.36 4.40
CA LYS A 301 -6.43 -25.24 5.68
C LYS A 301 -5.03 -24.67 5.49
N LYS A 302 -4.31 -25.13 4.44
CA LYS A 302 -2.99 -24.63 4.10
C LYS A 302 -3.04 -23.14 3.80
N VAL A 303 -3.90 -22.70 2.88
CA VAL A 303 -4.08 -21.27 2.56
C VAL A 303 -4.46 -20.46 3.81
N PHE A 304 -5.42 -20.94 4.61
CA PHE A 304 -5.88 -20.19 5.79
C PHE A 304 -4.78 -20.01 6.84
N TYR A 305 -4.06 -21.09 7.18
CA TYR A 305 -3.02 -21.00 8.21
C TYR A 305 -1.77 -20.30 7.70
N THR A 306 -1.47 -20.37 6.41
CA THR A 306 -0.40 -19.56 5.82
C THR A 306 -0.79 -18.08 5.80
N ALA A 307 -2.03 -17.74 5.46
CA ALA A 307 -2.51 -16.37 5.60
C ALA A 307 -2.42 -15.87 7.05
N LEU A 308 -2.80 -16.71 8.04
CA LEU A 308 -2.65 -16.32 9.45
C LEU A 308 -1.18 -16.20 9.87
N TYR A 309 -0.29 -17.00 9.30
CA TYR A 309 1.16 -16.88 9.47
C TYR A 309 1.66 -15.53 8.92
N HIS A 310 1.37 -15.19 7.65
CA HIS A 310 1.75 -13.91 7.06
C HIS A 310 1.23 -12.71 7.86
N ALA A 311 -0.03 -12.74 8.29
CA ALA A 311 -0.62 -11.68 9.12
C ALA A 311 0.07 -11.52 10.50
N LEU A 312 0.90 -12.46 10.93
CA LEU A 312 1.63 -12.43 12.20
C LEU A 312 3.15 -12.32 12.04
N VAL A 313 3.66 -12.24 10.80
CA VAL A 313 5.07 -11.95 10.50
C VAL A 313 5.36 -10.47 10.76
N VAL A 314 4.48 -9.58 10.31
CA VAL A 314 4.58 -8.12 10.37
C VAL A 314 3.46 -7.58 11.27
N PRO A 315 3.59 -6.43 11.94
CA PRO A 315 4.77 -5.55 12.08
C PRO A 315 5.88 -6.16 12.91
N ASN A 316 7.07 -5.58 12.82
CA ASN A 316 8.25 -6.11 13.46
C ASN A 316 8.64 -5.33 14.72
N ILE A 317 9.12 -6.03 15.74
CA ILE A 317 9.68 -5.43 16.95
C ILE A 317 10.99 -4.72 16.59
N THR A 318 11.14 -3.46 17.01
CA THR A 318 12.36 -2.65 16.84
C THR A 318 13.04 -2.29 18.16
N SER A 319 12.37 -2.52 19.29
CA SER A 319 13.00 -2.40 20.60
C SER A 319 13.80 -3.66 20.95
N ASP A 320 14.96 -3.46 21.61
CA ASP A 320 15.79 -4.53 22.13
C ASP A 320 15.17 -5.23 23.36
N CYS A 321 15.71 -6.38 23.76
CA CYS A 321 15.21 -7.18 24.89
C CYS A 321 15.24 -6.41 26.24
N ASN A 322 16.06 -5.37 26.35
CA ASN A 322 16.16 -4.48 27.51
C ASN A 322 15.21 -3.27 27.44
N GLY A 323 14.36 -3.18 26.40
CA GLY A 323 13.40 -2.09 26.17
C GLY A 323 14.00 -0.84 25.53
N GLU A 324 15.30 -0.80 25.19
CA GLU A 324 15.89 0.31 24.44
C GLU A 324 15.51 0.22 22.97
N TYR A 325 15.30 1.38 22.32
CA TYR A 325 15.01 1.49 20.90
C TYR A 325 15.54 2.81 20.34
N ARG A 326 15.76 2.85 19.03
CA ARG A 326 16.11 4.07 18.31
C ARG A 326 14.81 4.73 17.84
N ALA A 327 14.59 5.97 18.27
CA ALA A 327 13.43 6.77 17.87
C ALA A 327 13.65 7.45 16.50
N HIS A 328 12.61 8.02 15.89
CA HIS A 328 12.70 8.69 14.58
C HIS A 328 13.64 9.90 14.57
N ASP A 329 13.85 10.57 15.72
CA ASP A 329 14.86 11.62 15.86
C ASP A 329 16.29 11.08 16.11
N GLN A 330 16.47 9.79 15.91
CA GLN A 330 17.73 9.04 16.10
C GLN A 330 18.23 8.97 17.55
N SER A 331 17.49 9.51 18.52
CA SER A 331 17.81 9.38 19.94
C SER A 331 17.50 7.96 20.43
N ILE A 332 18.34 7.47 21.37
CA ILE A 332 18.07 6.20 22.04
C ILE A 332 17.13 6.46 23.22
N ARG A 333 16.02 5.75 23.23
CA ARG A 333 15.00 5.83 24.28
C ARG A 333 14.76 4.46 24.89
N ARG A 334 13.99 4.44 25.98
CA ARG A 334 13.66 3.20 26.67
C ARG A 334 12.16 3.17 27.00
N LEU A 335 11.55 2.03 26.72
CA LEU A 335 10.17 1.73 27.07
C LEU A 335 10.03 1.28 28.52
N ASP A 336 8.82 1.36 29.04
CA ASP A 336 8.43 0.73 30.30
C ASP A 336 8.47 -0.80 30.17
N ASP A 337 8.68 -1.48 31.30
CA ASP A 337 8.77 -2.95 31.33
C ASP A 337 7.53 -3.61 30.74
N GLY A 338 7.75 -4.55 29.83
CA GLY A 338 6.71 -5.29 29.15
C GLY A 338 6.09 -4.59 27.91
N CYS A 339 6.51 -3.35 27.61
CA CYS A 339 6.17 -2.65 26.37
C CYS A 339 7.18 -2.98 25.27
N ARG A 340 6.75 -2.85 24.02
CA ARG A 340 7.57 -3.05 22.82
C ARG A 340 7.31 -1.95 21.81
N GLU A 341 8.35 -1.55 21.10
CA GLU A 341 8.25 -0.67 19.95
C GLU A 341 8.11 -1.52 18.69
N TYR A 342 7.22 -1.09 17.81
CA TYR A 342 6.95 -1.75 16.54
C TYR A 342 7.17 -0.79 15.38
N SER A 343 7.64 -1.32 14.27
CA SER A 343 7.79 -0.65 12.99
C SER A 343 7.38 -1.59 11.85
N THR A 344 7.58 -1.16 10.61
CA THR A 344 7.06 -1.85 9.41
C THR A 344 5.53 -1.82 9.42
N LEU A 345 4.97 -0.61 9.45
CA LEU A 345 3.52 -0.39 9.49
C LEU A 345 3.05 0.20 8.17
N SER A 346 2.61 -0.63 7.27
CA SER A 346 1.94 -0.22 6.03
C SER A 346 0.49 0.18 6.31
N LEU A 347 0.30 1.40 6.85
CA LEU A 347 -0.99 1.79 7.45
C LEU A 347 -2.09 2.01 6.40
N TRP A 348 -1.74 2.41 5.18
CA TRP A 348 -2.68 2.53 4.06
C TRP A 348 -3.37 1.20 3.74
N ASP A 349 -2.65 0.09 3.90
CA ASP A 349 -3.12 -1.26 3.65
C ASP A 349 -3.81 -1.83 4.89
N THR A 350 -3.08 -1.89 5.99
CA THR A 350 -3.41 -2.69 7.17
C THR A 350 -4.60 -2.15 7.98
N PHE A 351 -4.96 -0.86 7.86
CA PHE A 351 -6.12 -0.31 8.57
C PHE A 351 -7.43 -1.01 8.15
N ARG A 352 -7.48 -1.61 6.94
CA ARG A 352 -8.70 -2.13 6.31
C ARG A 352 -9.16 -3.48 6.89
N ALA A 353 -8.26 -4.45 7.08
CA ALA A 353 -8.61 -5.76 7.62
C ALA A 353 -7.65 -6.24 8.72
N TRP A 354 -6.35 -5.94 8.61
CA TRP A 354 -5.36 -6.43 9.56
C TRP A 354 -5.57 -5.86 10.97
N HIS A 355 -5.70 -4.55 11.13
CA HIS A 355 -5.98 -3.92 12.42
C HIS A 355 -7.33 -4.36 13.00
N PRO A 356 -8.45 -4.40 12.24
CA PRO A 356 -9.70 -5.01 12.69
C PRO A 356 -9.55 -6.44 13.21
N LEU A 357 -8.78 -7.30 12.52
CA LEU A 357 -8.49 -8.67 12.97
C LEU A 357 -7.74 -8.66 14.32
N MET A 358 -6.68 -7.84 14.44
CA MET A 358 -5.88 -7.78 15.67
C MET A 358 -6.70 -7.25 16.85
N THR A 359 -7.66 -6.34 16.64
CA THR A 359 -8.59 -5.90 17.70
C THR A 359 -9.48 -7.04 18.24
N LEU A 360 -9.63 -8.14 17.51
CA LEU A 360 -10.34 -9.32 17.98
C LEU A 360 -9.42 -10.29 18.76
N ILE A 361 -8.16 -10.45 18.33
CA ILE A 361 -7.31 -11.56 18.78
C ILE A 361 -6.10 -11.15 19.63
N ASP A 362 -5.63 -9.89 19.58
CA ASP A 362 -4.42 -9.45 20.31
C ASP A 362 -4.46 -7.98 20.76
N HIS A 363 -5.08 -7.70 21.89
CA HIS A 363 -5.14 -6.34 22.45
C HIS A 363 -3.78 -5.80 22.91
N ASP A 364 -2.84 -6.67 23.30
CA ASP A 364 -1.50 -6.25 23.75
C ASP A 364 -0.68 -5.76 22.58
N LEU A 365 -0.76 -6.43 21.42
CA LEU A 365 -0.14 -5.97 20.19
C LEU A 365 -0.74 -4.61 19.74
N VAL A 366 -2.07 -4.50 19.68
CA VAL A 366 -2.76 -3.23 19.31
C VAL A 366 -2.33 -2.08 20.20
N ARG A 367 -2.25 -2.31 21.54
CA ARG A 367 -1.79 -1.29 22.47
C ARG A 367 -0.37 -0.82 22.18
N ASN A 368 0.56 -1.74 21.95
CA ASN A 368 1.96 -1.40 21.68
C ASN A 368 2.10 -0.64 20.37
N ILE A 369 1.42 -1.06 19.30
CA ILE A 369 1.41 -0.35 18.01
C ILE A 369 0.89 1.09 18.17
N ASN A 370 -0.22 1.27 18.89
CA ASN A 370 -0.78 2.60 19.15
C ASN A 370 0.23 3.51 19.89
N ASN A 371 0.95 2.97 20.87
CA ASN A 371 1.99 3.70 21.58
C ASN A 371 3.20 3.99 20.66
N SER A 372 3.61 3.07 19.80
CA SER A 372 4.68 3.29 18.82
C SER A 372 4.33 4.45 17.87
N MET A 373 3.10 4.52 17.36
CA MET A 373 2.65 5.66 16.54
C MET A 373 2.68 6.99 17.31
N LEU A 374 2.31 6.99 18.60
CA LEU A 374 2.39 8.18 19.46
C LEU A 374 3.84 8.53 19.85
N ASN A 375 4.74 7.57 19.89
CA ASN A 375 6.18 7.80 20.07
C ASN A 375 6.76 8.48 18.82
N SER A 376 6.40 8.04 17.61
CA SER A 376 6.76 8.69 16.35
C SER A 376 6.25 10.15 16.31
N TYR A 377 4.99 10.41 16.71
CA TYR A 377 4.46 11.78 16.83
C TYR A 377 5.31 12.68 17.72
N THR A 378 5.92 12.14 18.78
CA THR A 378 6.79 12.94 19.66
C THR A 378 8.01 13.50 18.91
N CYS A 379 8.53 12.76 17.95
CA CYS A 379 9.67 13.15 17.11
C CYS A 379 9.21 14.02 15.93
N ASP A 380 8.29 13.52 15.14
CA ASP A 380 7.95 14.03 13.80
C ASP A 380 6.89 15.14 13.83
N LYS A 381 6.23 15.34 14.97
CA LYS A 381 5.09 16.27 15.17
C LYS A 381 3.90 15.98 14.24
N LYS A 382 3.86 14.78 13.68
CA LYS A 382 2.78 14.18 12.92
C LYS A 382 2.75 12.69 13.21
N LEU A 383 1.59 12.06 13.06
CA LEU A 383 1.50 10.60 13.14
C LEU A 383 2.16 9.97 11.91
N PRO A 384 2.69 8.74 12.02
CA PRO A 384 3.35 8.08 10.90
C PRO A 384 2.35 7.68 9.80
N ILE A 385 2.87 7.58 8.57
CA ILE A 385 2.16 7.08 7.39
C ILE A 385 2.66 5.66 7.08
N TRP A 386 3.98 5.50 6.95
CA TRP A 386 4.63 4.23 6.68
C TRP A 386 6.00 4.15 7.39
N PRO A 387 6.02 3.95 8.73
CA PRO A 387 7.29 3.88 9.46
C PRO A 387 8.03 2.58 9.16
N LEU A 388 9.33 2.70 8.87
CA LEU A 388 10.25 1.57 8.69
C LEU A 388 11.46 1.74 9.62
N SER A 389 11.82 0.68 10.32
CA SER A 389 12.95 0.67 11.27
C SER A 389 12.84 1.84 12.26
N SER A 390 13.74 2.83 12.20
CA SER A 390 13.77 4.00 13.07
C SER A 390 13.46 5.31 12.34
N GLY A 391 12.57 5.30 11.35
CA GLY A 391 12.23 6.47 10.55
C GLY A 391 10.84 6.39 9.90
N GLU A 392 10.49 7.46 9.20
CA GLU A 392 9.26 7.60 8.43
C GLU A 392 9.60 7.66 6.95
N THR A 393 9.08 6.73 6.14
CA THR A 393 9.33 6.71 4.70
C THR A 393 8.52 7.77 3.96
N GLY A 394 7.36 8.14 4.51
CA GLY A 394 6.40 9.01 3.85
C GLY A 394 5.73 8.38 2.64
N CYS A 395 5.90 7.08 2.41
CA CYS A 395 5.26 6.35 1.34
C CYS A 395 3.74 6.29 1.52
N MET A 396 3.02 6.08 0.43
CA MET A 396 1.56 5.99 0.34
C MET A 396 0.82 7.27 0.75
N ILE A 397 -0.47 7.29 0.50
CA ILE A 397 -1.40 8.38 0.80
C ILE A 397 -2.17 8.14 2.10
N GLY A 398 -3.02 9.07 2.47
CA GLY A 398 -3.78 8.99 3.72
C GLY A 398 -2.95 9.38 4.94
N TYR A 399 -3.61 9.40 6.09
CA TYR A 399 -2.98 9.49 7.42
C TYR A 399 -3.66 8.51 8.37
N HIS A 400 -3.72 7.24 7.91
CA HIS A 400 -4.54 6.18 8.49
C HIS A 400 -4.15 5.75 9.91
N SER A 401 -3.05 6.24 10.46
CA SER A 401 -2.78 6.18 11.90
C SER A 401 -3.98 6.66 12.71
N VAL A 402 -4.74 7.68 12.22
CA VAL A 402 -5.92 8.18 12.92
C VAL A 402 -7.05 7.15 12.90
N ALA A 403 -7.22 6.42 11.80
CA ALA A 403 -8.21 5.35 11.69
C ALA A 403 -7.91 4.23 12.69
N VAL A 404 -6.64 3.80 12.78
CA VAL A 404 -6.17 2.75 13.70
C VAL A 404 -6.36 3.15 15.17
N LEU A 405 -5.94 4.36 15.55
CA LEU A 405 -6.14 4.87 16.90
C LEU A 405 -7.64 5.01 17.25
N ALA A 406 -8.44 5.57 16.33
CA ALA A 406 -9.87 5.73 16.54
C ALA A 406 -10.57 4.38 16.69
N GLU A 407 -10.27 3.42 15.81
CA GLU A 407 -10.83 2.06 15.87
C GLU A 407 -10.56 1.40 17.21
N ALA A 408 -9.30 1.38 17.65
CA ALA A 408 -8.91 0.78 18.91
C ALA A 408 -9.66 1.40 20.10
N TYR A 409 -9.72 2.73 20.16
CA TYR A 409 -10.41 3.44 21.24
C TYR A 409 -11.90 3.14 21.29
N LEU A 410 -12.57 3.18 20.13
CA LEU A 410 -14.02 2.92 20.00
C LEU A 410 -14.37 1.47 20.32
N LYS A 411 -13.47 0.55 20.09
CA LYS A 411 -13.58 -0.86 20.44
C LYS A 411 -13.18 -1.17 21.90
N GLY A 412 -12.87 -0.14 22.70
CA GLY A 412 -12.58 -0.29 24.14
C GLY A 412 -11.12 -0.58 24.46
N ILE A 413 -10.21 -0.57 23.49
CA ILE A 413 -8.76 -0.72 23.68
C ILE A 413 -8.20 0.68 23.91
N ARG A 414 -8.16 1.11 25.19
CA ARG A 414 -7.92 2.51 25.61
C ARG A 414 -6.64 2.68 26.45
N ASN A 415 -5.61 1.93 26.15
CA ASN A 415 -4.39 1.87 26.95
C ASN A 415 -3.34 2.89 26.47
N TYR A 416 -3.76 4.08 26.08
CA TYR A 416 -2.93 5.22 25.68
C TYR A 416 -3.62 6.54 26.03
N ASP A 417 -2.87 7.63 26.03
CA ASP A 417 -3.37 8.98 26.35
C ASP A 417 -4.27 9.48 25.20
N ALA A 418 -5.57 9.57 25.48
CA ALA A 418 -6.57 9.93 24.49
C ALA A 418 -6.51 11.41 24.09
N ASP A 419 -6.17 12.31 25.01
CA ASP A 419 -6.04 13.74 24.71
C ASP A 419 -4.83 13.98 23.82
N ARG A 420 -3.70 13.34 24.13
CA ARG A 420 -2.50 13.37 23.28
C ARG A 420 -2.75 12.73 21.91
N ALA A 421 -3.51 11.64 21.85
CA ALA A 421 -3.87 11.02 20.59
C ALA A 421 -4.71 11.95 19.71
N LEU A 422 -5.71 12.63 20.29
CA LEU A 422 -6.50 13.64 19.55
C LEU A 422 -5.64 14.82 19.10
N GLU A 423 -4.73 15.32 19.94
CA GLU A 423 -3.78 16.36 19.55
C GLU A 423 -2.94 15.93 18.34
N ALA A 424 -2.40 14.71 18.38
CA ALA A 424 -1.60 14.14 17.29
C ALA A 424 -2.40 13.97 16.00
N MET A 425 -3.65 13.49 16.07
CA MET A 425 -4.57 13.39 14.94
C MET A 425 -4.84 14.74 14.30
N ILE A 426 -5.17 15.75 15.09
CA ILE A 426 -5.43 17.12 14.61
C ILE A 426 -4.17 17.74 13.98
N ALA A 427 -3.02 17.58 14.63
CA ALA A 427 -1.74 18.05 14.10
C ALA A 427 -1.44 17.44 12.72
N THR A 428 -1.64 16.14 12.56
CA THR A 428 -1.42 15.40 11.31
C THR A 428 -2.36 15.87 10.22
N ALA A 429 -3.66 15.96 10.50
CA ALA A 429 -4.70 16.37 9.55
C ALA A 429 -4.60 17.84 9.09
N ASN A 430 -3.75 18.65 9.71
CA ASN A 430 -3.51 20.06 9.36
C ASN A 430 -2.07 20.33 8.90
N THR A 431 -1.31 19.29 8.55
CA THR A 431 -0.01 19.45 7.88
C THR A 431 -0.19 19.98 6.46
N ARG A 432 0.90 20.39 5.80
CA ARG A 432 0.87 20.85 4.41
C ARG A 432 1.34 19.77 3.41
N ILE A 433 1.56 18.56 3.90
CA ILE A 433 2.06 17.46 3.07
C ILE A 433 0.96 16.89 2.18
N LYS A 434 1.34 16.34 1.05
CA LYS A 434 0.49 15.54 0.13
C LYS A 434 -0.86 16.21 -0.21
N GLY A 435 -0.89 17.54 -0.36
CA GLY A 435 -2.08 18.29 -0.77
C GLY A 435 -3.12 18.56 0.33
N LEU A 436 -2.81 18.27 1.59
CA LEU A 436 -3.72 18.56 2.73
C LEU A 436 -4.04 20.05 2.88
N ASP A 437 -3.11 20.93 2.56
CA ASP A 437 -3.36 22.37 2.56
C ASP A 437 -4.43 22.81 1.54
N TYR A 438 -4.43 22.19 0.34
CA TYR A 438 -5.50 22.39 -0.65
C TYR A 438 -6.81 21.80 -0.17
N TYR A 439 -6.79 20.57 0.35
CA TYR A 439 -7.97 19.89 0.88
C TYR A 439 -8.68 20.73 1.96
N VAL A 440 -7.94 21.21 2.95
CA VAL A 440 -8.48 22.04 4.04
C VAL A 440 -8.99 23.38 3.54
N LYS A 441 -8.26 24.02 2.62
CA LYS A 441 -8.58 25.36 2.13
C LYS A 441 -9.72 25.37 1.11
N ASN A 442 -9.70 24.45 0.15
CA ASN A 442 -10.56 24.49 -1.02
C ASN A 442 -11.72 23.50 -0.96
N GLY A 443 -11.66 22.51 -0.06
CA GLY A 443 -12.59 21.38 -0.04
C GLY A 443 -12.31 20.34 -1.12
N PHE A 444 -11.24 20.51 -1.91
CA PHE A 444 -10.72 19.55 -2.87
C PHE A 444 -9.23 19.81 -3.15
N ILE A 445 -8.55 18.81 -3.70
CA ILE A 445 -7.14 18.89 -4.10
C ILE A 445 -7.09 19.10 -5.62
N PRO A 446 -6.54 20.22 -6.11
CA PRO A 446 -6.38 20.42 -7.54
C PRO A 446 -5.38 19.42 -8.13
N GLN A 447 -5.76 18.76 -9.22
CA GLN A 447 -4.88 17.80 -9.90
C GLN A 447 -3.61 18.44 -10.49
N ASN A 448 -3.70 19.70 -10.91
CA ASN A 448 -2.54 20.49 -11.34
C ASN A 448 -1.73 21.08 -10.17
N GLY A 449 -2.03 20.73 -8.94
CA GLY A 449 -1.29 21.10 -7.72
C GLY A 449 -0.72 19.91 -6.98
N LYS A 450 -1.32 18.72 -7.19
CA LYS A 450 -0.87 17.45 -6.58
C LYS A 450 -1.41 16.28 -7.39
N ARG A 451 -0.54 15.39 -7.79
CA ARG A 451 -0.92 14.07 -8.32
C ARG A 451 -1.69 13.29 -7.27
N GLU A 452 -2.38 12.21 -7.68
CA GLU A 452 -3.18 11.36 -6.79
C GLU A 452 -4.30 12.12 -6.04
N SER A 453 -4.70 13.26 -6.59
CA SER A 453 -5.58 14.24 -5.93
C SER A 453 -6.93 13.67 -5.51
N VAL A 454 -7.50 12.73 -6.29
CA VAL A 454 -8.78 12.07 -5.99
C VAL A 454 -8.61 11.06 -4.86
N SER A 455 -7.61 10.18 -4.99
CA SER A 455 -7.32 9.18 -3.96
C SER A 455 -7.02 9.83 -2.61
N CYS A 456 -6.11 10.81 -2.58
CA CYS A 456 -5.80 11.57 -1.37
C CYS A 456 -7.06 12.18 -0.72
N LEU A 457 -7.91 12.82 -1.51
CA LEU A 457 -9.13 13.45 -0.96
C LEU A 457 -10.08 12.43 -0.36
N LEU A 458 -10.31 11.30 -1.05
CA LEU A 458 -11.23 10.27 -0.58
C LEU A 458 -10.73 9.62 0.72
N GLU A 459 -9.44 9.32 0.79
CA GLU A 459 -8.79 8.75 1.98
C GLU A 459 -8.83 9.76 3.15
N TYR A 460 -8.51 11.04 2.91
CA TYR A 460 -8.59 12.09 3.93
C TYR A 460 -10.01 12.30 4.46
N ALA A 461 -11.03 12.19 3.62
CA ALA A 461 -12.41 12.28 4.05
C ALA A 461 -12.78 11.16 5.03
N TYR A 462 -12.27 9.96 4.82
CA TYR A 462 -12.44 8.85 5.76
C TYR A 462 -11.65 9.06 7.05
N ASP A 463 -10.40 9.51 6.97
CA ASP A 463 -9.57 9.80 8.14
C ASP A 463 -10.18 10.89 9.00
N ASP A 464 -10.70 11.97 8.40
CA ASP A 464 -11.43 13.03 9.10
C ASP A 464 -12.67 12.51 9.82
N TRP A 465 -13.42 11.58 9.20
CA TRP A 465 -14.52 10.91 9.86
C TRP A 465 -14.06 10.12 11.10
N CYS A 466 -12.91 9.44 11.01
CA CYS A 466 -12.33 8.72 12.15
C CYS A 466 -11.97 9.67 13.30
N ILE A 467 -11.35 10.82 12.99
CA ILE A 467 -11.07 11.87 14.00
C ILE A 467 -12.37 12.34 14.66
N ALA A 468 -13.41 12.58 13.88
CA ALA A 468 -14.70 13.00 14.41
C ALA A 468 -15.31 11.97 15.38
N GLN A 469 -15.28 10.67 15.02
CA GLN A 469 -15.79 9.62 15.89
C GLN A 469 -14.97 9.51 17.19
N PHE A 470 -13.65 9.61 17.10
CA PHE A 470 -12.76 9.63 18.27
C PHE A 470 -13.04 10.84 19.18
N ALA A 471 -13.09 12.05 18.60
CA ALA A 471 -13.38 13.29 19.34
C ALA A 471 -14.72 13.21 20.08
N ARG A 472 -15.76 12.70 19.43
CA ARG A 472 -17.07 12.45 20.06
C ARG A 472 -16.96 11.50 21.25
N ALA A 473 -16.19 10.41 21.12
CA ALA A 473 -16.04 9.41 22.16
C ALA A 473 -15.33 9.94 23.42
N ILE A 474 -14.46 10.95 23.28
CA ILE A 474 -13.80 11.62 24.41
C ILE A 474 -14.47 12.94 24.83
N GLY A 475 -15.64 13.27 24.24
CA GLY A 475 -16.45 14.43 24.61
C GLY A 475 -16.07 15.77 23.95
N ARG A 476 -15.19 15.77 22.94
CA ARG A 476 -14.77 16.96 22.17
C ARG A 476 -15.71 17.19 20.98
N ILE A 477 -16.90 17.73 21.29
CA ILE A 477 -17.96 17.95 20.28
C ILE A 477 -17.58 19.03 19.27
N ASP A 478 -16.84 20.05 19.69
CA ASP A 478 -16.29 21.08 18.81
C ASP A 478 -15.46 20.49 17.66
N VAL A 479 -14.54 19.60 17.99
CA VAL A 479 -13.71 18.88 17.02
C VAL A 479 -14.55 17.88 16.17
N HIS A 480 -15.49 17.17 16.83
CA HIS A 480 -16.41 16.28 16.12
C HIS A 480 -17.14 17.02 14.99
N ASP A 481 -17.76 18.15 15.26
CA ASP A 481 -18.58 18.88 14.28
C ASP A 481 -17.73 19.42 13.13
N GLU A 482 -16.53 19.89 13.41
CA GLU A 482 -15.57 20.35 12.39
C GLU A 482 -15.18 19.21 11.44
N TYR A 483 -14.70 18.09 11.98
CA TYR A 483 -14.20 16.98 11.19
C TYR A 483 -15.32 16.18 10.52
N MET A 484 -16.51 16.12 11.10
CA MET A 484 -17.70 15.58 10.40
C MET A 484 -18.04 16.38 9.15
N LYS A 485 -17.88 17.72 9.17
CA LYS A 485 -18.07 18.56 7.99
C LYS A 485 -16.98 18.30 6.94
N ARG A 486 -15.72 18.18 7.35
CA ARG A 486 -14.59 17.89 6.45
C ARG A 486 -14.75 16.54 5.79
N SER A 487 -15.21 15.53 6.50
CA SER A 487 -15.42 14.16 5.98
C SER A 487 -16.42 14.09 4.82
N GLN A 488 -17.22 15.13 4.60
CA GLN A 488 -18.16 15.20 3.49
C GLN A 488 -17.57 15.78 2.19
N GLN A 489 -16.31 16.17 2.19
CA GLN A 489 -15.68 16.81 1.03
C GLN A 489 -15.51 15.85 -0.17
N TYR A 490 -15.68 14.54 0.00
CA TYR A 490 -15.69 13.55 -1.09
C TYR A 490 -16.69 13.90 -2.20
N VAL A 491 -17.80 14.60 -1.87
CA VAL A 491 -18.80 15.04 -2.87
C VAL A 491 -18.21 15.99 -3.92
N ASN A 492 -17.15 16.71 -3.59
CA ASN A 492 -16.55 17.71 -4.46
C ASN A 492 -15.79 17.12 -5.65
N VAL A 493 -15.40 15.84 -5.58
CA VAL A 493 -14.71 15.14 -6.68
C VAL A 493 -15.62 14.15 -7.42
N PHE A 494 -16.88 14.02 -7.03
CA PHE A 494 -17.82 13.18 -7.75
C PHE A 494 -18.40 13.92 -8.96
N ASP A 495 -18.13 13.42 -10.16
CA ASP A 495 -18.70 13.92 -11.41
C ASP A 495 -19.99 13.15 -11.77
N GLY A 496 -21.14 13.79 -11.58
CA GLY A 496 -22.44 13.19 -11.88
C GLY A 496 -22.68 12.85 -13.36
N SER A 497 -21.94 13.48 -14.28
CA SER A 497 -22.04 13.21 -15.73
C SER A 497 -21.42 11.86 -16.11
N THR A 498 -20.26 11.55 -15.53
CA THR A 498 -19.53 10.29 -15.75
C THR A 498 -19.84 9.23 -14.67
N ARG A 499 -20.30 9.67 -13.50
CA ARG A 499 -20.49 8.89 -12.29
C ARG A 499 -19.19 8.23 -11.78
N PHE A 500 -18.09 8.97 -11.91
CA PHE A 500 -16.80 8.64 -11.31
C PHE A 500 -16.33 9.76 -10.37
N CYS A 501 -15.53 9.42 -9.41
CA CYS A 501 -14.70 10.40 -8.72
C CYS A 501 -13.60 10.81 -9.70
N ARG A 502 -13.45 12.11 -9.96
CA ARG A 502 -12.64 12.66 -11.05
C ARG A 502 -11.78 13.81 -10.58
N GLY A 503 -10.60 13.94 -11.15
CA GLY A 503 -9.69 15.05 -10.85
C GLY A 503 -10.28 16.41 -11.27
N LYS A 504 -10.10 17.41 -10.40
CA LYS A 504 -10.44 18.81 -10.67
C LYS A 504 -9.19 19.66 -10.80
N ARG A 505 -9.28 20.68 -11.64
CA ARG A 505 -8.27 21.72 -11.76
C ARG A 505 -8.50 22.82 -10.71
N SER A 506 -7.51 23.67 -10.51
CA SER A 506 -7.60 24.81 -9.58
C SER A 506 -8.72 25.82 -9.90
N ASP A 507 -9.19 25.87 -11.14
CA ASP A 507 -10.33 26.67 -11.59
C ASP A 507 -11.70 26.02 -11.32
N GLY A 508 -11.73 24.82 -10.68
CA GLY A 508 -12.94 24.07 -10.39
C GLY A 508 -13.47 23.19 -11.51
N ASN A 509 -12.92 23.31 -12.72
CA ASN A 509 -13.28 22.46 -13.86
C ASN A 509 -12.71 21.04 -13.72
N TRP A 510 -13.36 20.08 -14.35
CA TRP A 510 -12.87 18.71 -14.41
C TRP A 510 -11.63 18.60 -15.29
N GLN A 511 -10.69 17.76 -14.90
CA GLN A 511 -9.59 17.38 -15.78
C GLN A 511 -10.16 16.69 -17.03
N SER A 512 -9.73 17.14 -18.21
CA SER A 512 -10.23 16.66 -19.50
C SER A 512 -9.08 16.55 -20.50
N PRO A 513 -9.09 15.50 -21.36
CA PRO A 513 -10.08 14.43 -21.47
C PRO A 513 -10.04 13.49 -20.25
N PHE A 514 -11.14 12.73 -20.04
CA PHE A 514 -11.23 11.76 -18.97
C PHE A 514 -11.35 10.34 -19.53
N ASN A 515 -10.42 9.48 -19.15
CA ASN A 515 -10.45 8.05 -19.44
C ASN A 515 -10.48 7.30 -18.12
N PRO A 516 -11.56 6.56 -17.76
CA PRO A 516 -11.66 5.87 -16.48
C PRO A 516 -10.73 4.65 -16.36
N PHE A 517 -10.08 4.22 -17.43
CA PHE A 517 -9.13 3.10 -17.45
C PHE A 517 -7.66 3.57 -17.39
N GLU A 518 -7.44 4.87 -17.42
CA GLU A 518 -6.10 5.44 -17.34
C GLU A 518 -5.56 5.32 -15.93
N VAL A 519 -4.31 4.84 -15.84
CA VAL A 519 -3.59 4.61 -14.61
C VAL A 519 -2.94 5.89 -14.12
N GLY A 520 -2.87 6.06 -12.80
CA GLY A 520 -2.11 7.14 -12.16
C GLY A 520 -2.80 8.50 -12.19
N HIS A 521 -2.01 9.56 -12.26
CA HIS A 521 -2.40 10.98 -12.25
C HIS A 521 -3.28 11.41 -11.08
N ALA A 522 -4.56 11.04 -11.07
CA ALA A 522 -5.49 11.38 -10.00
C ALA A 522 -5.66 10.26 -8.96
N TYR A 523 -5.14 9.08 -9.23
CA TYR A 523 -5.37 7.85 -8.46
C TYR A 523 -4.04 7.19 -8.08
N THR A 524 -3.94 6.79 -6.83
CA THR A 524 -2.78 6.06 -6.29
C THR A 524 -2.89 4.60 -6.69
N GLU A 525 -1.91 4.09 -7.43
CA GLU A 525 -1.80 2.68 -7.83
C GLU A 525 -3.13 2.12 -8.37
N ALA A 526 -3.88 2.94 -9.09
CA ALA A 526 -5.24 2.61 -9.49
C ALA A 526 -5.68 3.38 -10.73
N THR A 527 -6.84 2.99 -11.23
CA THR A 527 -7.63 3.75 -12.20
C THR A 527 -8.85 4.39 -11.51
N ALA A 528 -9.65 5.14 -12.24
CA ALA A 528 -10.90 5.69 -11.70
C ALA A 528 -11.86 4.60 -11.21
N TRP A 529 -11.76 3.36 -11.72
CA TRP A 529 -12.65 2.26 -11.37
C TRP A 529 -12.50 1.83 -9.91
N GLN A 530 -11.26 1.65 -9.39
CA GLN A 530 -11.02 1.17 -8.04
C GLN A 530 -11.38 2.23 -7.00
N TYR A 531 -11.13 3.52 -7.26
CA TYR A 531 -11.49 4.61 -6.35
C TYR A 531 -12.92 5.13 -6.51
N ARG A 532 -13.69 4.59 -7.45
CA ARG A 532 -15.07 5.02 -7.72
C ARG A 532 -15.99 4.95 -6.49
N PHE A 533 -15.70 4.05 -5.57
CA PHE A 533 -16.56 3.70 -4.45
C PHE A 533 -15.90 3.90 -3.08
N PHE A 534 -14.74 4.53 -3.01
CA PHE A 534 -14.03 4.69 -1.75
C PHE A 534 -14.61 5.80 -0.87
N VAL A 535 -15.76 5.53 -0.26
CA VAL A 535 -16.41 6.36 0.78
C VAL A 535 -16.98 5.41 1.85
N PRO A 536 -16.13 4.66 2.58
CA PRO A 536 -16.59 3.60 3.48
C PRO A 536 -17.43 4.11 4.65
N HIS A 537 -17.26 5.36 5.07
CA HIS A 537 -18.03 6.00 6.14
C HIS A 537 -19.41 6.52 5.70
N ASP A 538 -19.65 6.65 4.38
CA ASP A 538 -20.91 7.21 3.88
C ASP A 538 -21.38 6.57 2.56
N VAL A 539 -21.56 5.25 2.55
CA VAL A 539 -22.03 4.48 1.39
C VAL A 539 -23.42 4.96 0.95
N LYS A 540 -24.28 5.38 1.90
CA LYS A 540 -25.61 5.91 1.57
C LYS A 540 -25.53 7.28 0.90
N GLY A 541 -24.59 8.14 1.31
CA GLY A 541 -24.30 9.40 0.63
C GLY A 541 -23.82 9.16 -0.81
N MET A 542 -22.94 8.19 -1.00
CA MET A 542 -22.50 7.78 -2.33
C MET A 542 -23.68 7.27 -3.19
N GLU A 543 -24.55 6.41 -2.66
CA GLU A 543 -25.79 5.99 -3.36
C GLU A 543 -26.61 7.18 -3.87
N GLN A 544 -26.74 8.24 -3.03
CA GLN A 544 -27.47 9.46 -3.44
C GLN A 544 -26.78 10.20 -4.60
N LEU A 545 -25.44 10.28 -4.57
CA LEU A 545 -24.67 10.91 -5.64
C LEU A 545 -24.86 10.19 -7.00
N PHE A 546 -25.00 8.87 -6.99
CA PHE A 546 -25.32 8.09 -8.19
C PHE A 546 -26.76 8.30 -8.69
N GLY A 547 -27.60 8.96 -7.91
CA GLY A 547 -29.02 9.18 -8.24
C GLY A 547 -29.91 8.03 -7.76
N GLY A 548 -29.53 7.32 -6.71
CA GLY A 548 -30.30 6.32 -6.03
C GLY A 548 -29.87 4.88 -6.24
N ARG A 549 -30.55 3.99 -5.52
CA ARG A 549 -30.19 2.57 -5.36
C ARG A 549 -29.97 1.82 -6.67
N GLU A 550 -30.89 1.94 -7.63
CA GLU A 550 -30.82 1.17 -8.89
C GLU A 550 -29.58 1.53 -9.71
N LYS A 551 -29.32 2.85 -9.81
CA LYS A 551 -28.16 3.38 -10.52
C LYS A 551 -26.85 2.99 -9.83
N PHE A 552 -26.86 2.95 -8.50
CA PHE A 552 -25.70 2.54 -7.70
C PHE A 552 -25.42 1.03 -7.82
N VAL A 553 -26.46 0.17 -7.78
CA VAL A 553 -26.34 -1.27 -8.07
C VAL A 553 -25.72 -1.52 -9.45
N ALA A 554 -26.26 -0.83 -10.48
CA ALA A 554 -25.73 -0.97 -11.84
C ALA A 554 -24.25 -0.53 -11.95
N ALA A 555 -23.86 0.50 -11.19
CA ALA A 555 -22.48 0.94 -11.14
C ALA A 555 -21.57 -0.09 -10.45
N LEU A 556 -22.01 -0.69 -9.32
CA LEU A 556 -21.29 -1.77 -8.66
C LEU A 556 -21.17 -3.02 -9.55
N ASP A 557 -22.24 -3.39 -10.28
CA ASP A 557 -22.18 -4.53 -11.20
C ASP A 557 -21.17 -4.27 -12.34
N SER A 558 -21.07 -3.01 -12.79
CA SER A 558 -20.23 -2.66 -13.92
C SER A 558 -18.72 -2.82 -13.64
N ILE A 559 -18.25 -2.72 -12.39
CA ILE A 559 -16.82 -2.89 -12.08
C ILE A 559 -16.36 -4.33 -12.37
N TYR A 560 -17.22 -5.33 -12.14
CA TYR A 560 -16.91 -6.74 -12.37
C TYR A 560 -17.04 -7.19 -13.83
N THR A 561 -17.53 -6.33 -14.71
CA THR A 561 -17.77 -6.66 -16.11
C THR A 561 -17.08 -5.74 -17.11
N ALA A 562 -16.61 -4.59 -16.66
CA ALA A 562 -15.93 -3.62 -17.52
C ALA A 562 -14.58 -4.20 -18.02
N GLN A 563 -14.34 -4.01 -19.32
CA GLN A 563 -13.12 -4.46 -19.99
C GLN A 563 -12.36 -3.23 -20.51
N SER A 564 -11.06 -3.25 -20.44
CA SER A 564 -10.18 -2.27 -21.07
C SER A 564 -9.58 -2.87 -22.34
N ASP A 565 -9.49 -2.09 -23.41
CA ASP A 565 -8.78 -2.45 -24.62
C ASP A 565 -7.25 -2.34 -24.46
N SER A 566 -6.80 -1.65 -23.41
CA SER A 566 -5.40 -1.53 -23.02
C SER A 566 -5.24 -2.14 -21.63
N PRO A 567 -4.31 -3.08 -21.42
CA PRO A 567 -3.96 -3.57 -20.10
C PRO A 567 -3.51 -2.38 -19.22
N ALA A 568 -3.78 -2.45 -17.93
CA ALA A 568 -3.16 -1.52 -16.99
C ALA A 568 -1.65 -1.78 -16.98
N ASP A 569 -0.86 -0.75 -17.20
CA ASP A 569 0.61 -0.85 -17.22
C ASP A 569 1.22 -0.71 -15.80
N LEU A 570 0.42 -0.90 -14.73
CA LEU A 570 0.89 -0.92 -13.35
C LEU A 570 0.94 -2.33 -12.80
N VAL A 571 2.07 -2.66 -12.23
CA VAL A 571 2.33 -3.95 -11.57
C VAL A 571 1.41 -4.22 -10.37
N ASP A 572 0.89 -3.16 -9.71
CA ASP A 572 -0.01 -3.27 -8.56
C ASP A 572 -1.46 -3.56 -8.93
N ILE A 573 -1.90 -3.33 -10.18
CA ILE A 573 -3.28 -3.60 -10.62
C ILE A 573 -3.41 -5.06 -11.07
N THR A 574 -3.46 -5.97 -10.11
CA THR A 574 -3.48 -7.42 -10.31
C THR A 574 -4.75 -8.07 -9.74
N GLY A 575 -4.94 -9.36 -9.93
CA GLY A 575 -6.10 -10.09 -9.40
C GLY A 575 -7.42 -9.56 -9.94
N LEU A 576 -7.49 -9.29 -11.25
CA LEU A 576 -8.62 -8.62 -11.88
C LEU A 576 -9.84 -9.54 -12.08
N ILE A 577 -11.01 -9.03 -11.64
CA ILE A 577 -12.33 -9.52 -12.06
C ILE A 577 -13.06 -8.33 -12.69
N GLY A 578 -13.03 -8.21 -14.03
CA GLY A 578 -13.36 -6.95 -14.70
C GLY A 578 -12.36 -5.86 -14.36
N GLN A 579 -12.81 -4.78 -13.69
CA GLN A 579 -11.98 -3.71 -13.15
C GLN A 579 -11.87 -3.76 -11.60
N TYR A 580 -12.43 -4.77 -10.96
CA TYR A 580 -12.15 -5.07 -9.56
C TYR A 580 -10.76 -5.68 -9.47
N ALA A 581 -9.82 -4.98 -8.86
CA ALA A 581 -8.42 -5.38 -8.70
C ALA A 581 -8.19 -5.84 -7.26
N HIS A 582 -8.21 -7.16 -7.03
CA HIS A 582 -8.05 -7.66 -5.65
C HIS A 582 -6.62 -7.56 -5.15
N GLY A 583 -5.66 -7.58 -6.05
CA GLY A 583 -4.24 -7.46 -5.73
C GLY A 583 -3.83 -6.08 -5.20
N ASN A 584 -4.76 -5.11 -5.10
CA ASN A 584 -4.49 -3.83 -4.47
C ASN A 584 -5.68 -3.35 -3.60
N GLU A 585 -5.41 -2.66 -2.54
CA GLU A 585 -6.27 -2.36 -1.39
C GLU A 585 -7.49 -1.50 -1.70
N PRO A 586 -7.48 -0.53 -2.63
CA PRO A 586 -8.66 0.29 -2.94
C PRO A 586 -9.91 -0.53 -3.28
N SER A 587 -9.75 -1.77 -3.76
CA SER A 587 -10.86 -2.65 -4.11
C SER A 587 -11.44 -3.46 -2.95
N HIS A 588 -10.71 -3.67 -1.86
CA HIS A 588 -11.00 -4.68 -0.81
C HIS A 588 -12.37 -4.55 -0.16
N HIS A 589 -12.95 -3.35 -0.09
CA HIS A 589 -14.27 -3.11 0.51
C HIS A 589 -15.43 -3.20 -0.48
N ILE A 590 -15.17 -3.14 -1.80
CA ILE A 590 -16.21 -2.92 -2.83
C ILE A 590 -17.24 -4.05 -2.85
N SER A 591 -16.81 -5.30 -2.74
CA SER A 591 -17.71 -6.47 -2.74
C SER A 591 -18.73 -6.47 -1.59
N TYR A 592 -18.45 -5.75 -0.50
CA TYR A 592 -19.31 -5.63 0.67
C TYR A 592 -20.36 -4.53 0.55
N LEU A 593 -20.20 -3.59 -0.40
CA LEU A 593 -21.11 -2.43 -0.55
C LEU A 593 -22.54 -2.84 -0.93
N TYR A 594 -22.73 -3.98 -1.57
CA TYR A 594 -24.08 -4.51 -1.87
C TYR A 594 -24.91 -4.75 -0.60
N SER A 595 -24.28 -5.05 0.53
CA SER A 595 -24.95 -5.22 1.81
C SER A 595 -25.57 -3.92 2.35
N TYR A 596 -25.01 -2.75 2.01
CA TYR A 596 -25.55 -1.44 2.40
C TYR A 596 -26.84 -1.06 1.65
N ILE A 597 -27.07 -1.69 0.51
CA ILE A 597 -28.19 -1.39 -0.38
C ILE A 597 -29.16 -2.57 -0.52
N GLY A 598 -29.11 -3.54 0.43
CA GLY A 598 -30.00 -4.68 0.48
C GLY A 598 -29.88 -5.67 -0.67
N GLN A 599 -28.70 -5.78 -1.28
CA GLN A 599 -28.34 -6.79 -2.28
C GLN A 599 -27.32 -7.78 -1.70
N THR A 600 -27.55 -8.23 -0.47
CA THR A 600 -26.62 -9.03 0.34
C THR A 600 -26.15 -10.30 -0.34
N TRP A 601 -26.99 -10.92 -1.16
CA TRP A 601 -26.64 -12.12 -1.92
C TRP A 601 -25.50 -11.86 -2.92
N LYS A 602 -25.40 -10.64 -3.48
CA LYS A 602 -24.28 -10.27 -4.35
C LYS A 602 -22.96 -10.13 -3.56
N THR A 603 -23.00 -9.56 -2.37
CA THR A 603 -21.83 -9.58 -1.45
C THR A 603 -21.32 -11.02 -1.26
N GLN A 604 -22.23 -11.96 -1.01
CA GLN A 604 -21.89 -13.36 -0.76
C GLN A 604 -21.29 -14.03 -2.01
N GLU A 605 -21.85 -13.80 -3.19
CA GLU A 605 -21.32 -14.33 -4.47
C GLU A 605 -19.91 -13.77 -4.74
N ARG A 606 -19.74 -12.44 -4.70
CA ARG A 606 -18.48 -11.80 -5.05
C ARG A 606 -17.35 -12.20 -4.09
N ASN A 607 -17.62 -12.24 -2.78
CA ASN A 607 -16.61 -12.66 -1.82
C ASN A 607 -16.22 -14.14 -1.99
N LEU A 608 -17.19 -15.04 -2.25
CA LEU A 608 -16.87 -16.44 -2.52
C LEU A 608 -16.12 -16.61 -3.86
N GLU A 609 -16.40 -15.79 -4.87
CA GLU A 609 -15.65 -15.76 -6.14
C GLU A 609 -14.18 -15.43 -5.85
N VAL A 610 -13.89 -14.30 -5.19
CA VAL A 610 -12.54 -13.87 -4.83
C VAL A 610 -11.82 -14.96 -4.00
N LEU A 611 -12.45 -15.44 -2.92
CA LEU A 611 -11.88 -16.44 -2.01
C LEU A 611 -11.51 -17.78 -2.70
N ASN A 612 -12.22 -18.15 -3.76
CA ASN A 612 -12.00 -19.42 -4.44
C ASN A 612 -11.14 -19.31 -5.71
N THR A 613 -10.90 -18.09 -6.23
CA THR A 613 -10.21 -17.92 -7.53
C THR A 613 -8.89 -17.17 -7.42
N LEU A 614 -8.72 -16.32 -6.39
CA LEU A 614 -7.55 -15.44 -6.26
C LEU A 614 -6.59 -15.84 -5.14
N TYR A 615 -6.84 -17.00 -4.49
CA TYR A 615 -5.96 -17.57 -3.47
C TYR A 615 -5.76 -19.06 -3.73
N SER A 616 -4.54 -19.54 -3.65
CA SER A 616 -4.21 -20.96 -3.84
C SER A 616 -3.10 -21.43 -2.88
N ASP A 617 -2.87 -22.74 -2.81
CA ASP A 617 -1.81 -23.37 -2.00
C ASP A 617 -0.52 -23.62 -2.77
N THR A 618 -0.21 -22.74 -3.74
CA THR A 618 0.99 -22.76 -4.57
C THR A 618 1.86 -21.53 -4.31
N PRO A 619 3.13 -21.48 -4.72
CA PRO A 619 4.00 -20.32 -4.51
C PRO A 619 3.45 -19.00 -5.09
N ASP A 620 2.70 -19.07 -6.19
CA ASP A 620 1.97 -17.95 -6.81
C ASP A 620 0.54 -17.79 -6.24
N GLY A 621 0.30 -18.25 -5.03
CA GLY A 621 -1.02 -18.32 -4.40
C GLY A 621 -1.58 -17.00 -3.88
N LEU A 622 -0.90 -15.88 -4.09
CA LEU A 622 -1.36 -14.52 -3.87
C LEU A 622 -1.38 -13.77 -5.20
N CYS A 623 -2.43 -12.99 -5.43
CA CYS A 623 -2.62 -12.32 -6.72
C CYS A 623 -1.99 -10.92 -6.81
N GLY A 624 -1.28 -10.47 -5.81
CA GLY A 624 -0.57 -9.20 -5.70
C GLY A 624 0.26 -9.18 -4.43
N ASN A 625 0.82 -8.01 -4.09
CA ASN A 625 1.57 -7.80 -2.88
C ASN A 625 0.80 -8.33 -1.66
N GLU A 626 1.50 -8.95 -0.75
CA GLU A 626 0.89 -9.46 0.50
C GLU A 626 0.55 -8.30 1.47
N ASP A 627 1.31 -7.20 1.36
CA ASP A 627 1.17 -5.92 2.04
C ASP A 627 1.08 -6.02 3.55
N CYS A 628 2.18 -6.53 4.12
CA CYS A 628 2.38 -6.55 5.57
C CYS A 628 1.22 -7.21 6.33
N GLY A 629 0.63 -8.24 5.76
CA GLY A 629 -0.45 -8.99 6.37
C GLY A 629 -1.86 -8.59 5.93
N GLN A 630 -2.04 -7.54 5.12
CA GLN A 630 -3.37 -7.06 4.75
C GLN A 630 -4.12 -7.99 3.79
N MET A 631 -3.48 -8.46 2.73
CA MET A 631 -4.06 -9.43 1.79
C MET A 631 -4.49 -10.72 2.53
N SER A 632 -3.64 -11.19 3.42
CA SER A 632 -3.90 -12.35 4.27
C SER A 632 -5.02 -12.10 5.27
N ALA A 633 -5.06 -10.93 5.92
CA ALA A 633 -6.12 -10.57 6.87
C ALA A 633 -7.48 -10.44 6.17
N TRP A 634 -7.53 -9.92 4.94
CA TRP A 634 -8.73 -9.91 4.12
C TRP A 634 -9.27 -11.34 3.90
N TYR A 635 -8.37 -12.26 3.49
CA TYR A 635 -8.73 -13.67 3.30
C TYR A 635 -9.26 -14.31 4.60
N ILE A 636 -8.59 -14.08 5.72
CA ILE A 636 -8.99 -14.62 7.03
C ILE A 636 -10.37 -14.09 7.42
N MET A 637 -10.56 -12.78 7.43
CA MET A 637 -11.79 -12.15 7.86
C MET A 637 -12.96 -12.57 6.95
N SER A 638 -12.78 -12.52 5.64
CA SER A 638 -13.79 -12.92 4.67
C SER A 638 -14.13 -14.42 4.75
N SER A 639 -13.11 -15.28 4.96
CA SER A 639 -13.31 -16.72 5.16
C SER A 639 -14.10 -17.06 6.41
N LEU A 640 -14.01 -16.21 7.45
CA LEU A 640 -14.78 -16.30 8.68
C LEU A 640 -16.19 -15.72 8.53
N GLY A 641 -16.49 -15.06 7.41
CA GLY A 641 -17.76 -14.42 7.14
C GLY A 641 -17.94 -13.04 7.76
N LEU A 642 -16.86 -12.33 8.05
CA LEU A 642 -16.80 -11.02 8.71
C LEU A 642 -15.90 -10.06 7.92
N TYR A 643 -16.28 -8.77 7.80
CA TYR A 643 -15.40 -7.74 7.26
C TYR A 643 -15.76 -6.34 7.78
N ALA A 644 -14.77 -5.55 8.17
CA ALA A 644 -14.96 -4.18 8.62
C ALA A 644 -14.82 -3.21 7.43
N VAL A 645 -15.94 -2.79 6.83
CA VAL A 645 -15.92 -1.83 5.70
C VAL A 645 -15.46 -0.45 6.14
N ALA A 646 -15.89 0.00 7.31
CA ALA A 646 -15.45 1.23 7.97
C ALA A 646 -14.97 0.88 9.39
N PRO A 647 -13.69 0.52 9.59
CA PRO A 647 -13.18 -0.06 10.84
C PRO A 647 -13.57 0.70 12.12
N ALA A 648 -13.47 2.04 12.11
CA ALA A 648 -13.86 2.88 13.26
C ALA A 648 -15.38 2.93 13.53
N SER A 649 -16.23 2.30 12.71
CA SER A 649 -17.66 2.13 13.03
C SER A 649 -17.90 1.09 14.12
N GLY A 650 -16.94 0.19 14.33
CA GLY A 650 -17.09 -0.96 15.22
C GLY A 650 -18.02 -2.05 14.68
N GLU A 651 -18.38 -2.01 13.40
CA GLU A 651 -19.26 -2.96 12.73
C GLU A 651 -18.49 -3.88 11.80
N TYR A 652 -18.91 -5.16 11.75
CA TYR A 652 -18.40 -6.17 10.84
C TYR A 652 -19.54 -6.69 9.97
N VAL A 653 -19.46 -6.41 8.68
CA VAL A 653 -20.45 -6.87 7.68
C VAL A 653 -20.33 -8.37 7.53
N LEU A 654 -21.49 -9.04 7.48
CA LEU A 654 -21.58 -10.49 7.37
C LEU A 654 -21.63 -10.92 5.90
N THR A 655 -20.86 -11.96 5.60
CA THR A 655 -20.87 -12.68 4.32
C THR A 655 -20.92 -14.18 4.57
N THR A 656 -21.06 -14.99 3.53
CA THR A 656 -21.06 -16.45 3.68
C THR A 656 -19.68 -16.94 4.10
N PRO A 657 -19.55 -17.59 5.27
CA PRO A 657 -18.27 -18.16 5.69
C PRO A 657 -17.79 -19.21 4.69
N LEU A 658 -16.53 -19.14 4.29
CA LEU A 658 -15.88 -20.17 3.48
C LEU A 658 -15.62 -21.42 4.30
N MET A 659 -15.24 -21.26 5.58
CA MET A 659 -14.91 -22.35 6.48
C MET A 659 -16.19 -23.00 7.07
N ARG A 660 -16.20 -24.29 7.09
CA ARG A 660 -17.32 -25.05 7.67
C ARG A 660 -17.55 -24.72 9.15
N LYS A 661 -16.48 -24.57 9.89
CA LYS A 661 -16.48 -24.16 11.30
C LYS A 661 -15.15 -23.50 11.65
N ALA A 662 -15.22 -22.43 12.42
CA ALA A 662 -14.06 -21.77 12.99
C ALA A 662 -14.30 -21.43 14.46
N THR A 663 -13.24 -21.38 15.26
CA THR A 663 -13.28 -20.89 16.63
C THR A 663 -12.19 -19.86 16.83
N ILE A 664 -12.57 -18.62 17.11
CA ILE A 664 -11.69 -17.51 17.41
C ILE A 664 -11.53 -17.41 18.92
N ARG A 665 -10.30 -17.45 19.41
CA ARG A 665 -9.94 -17.10 20.79
C ARG A 665 -9.79 -15.59 20.87
N LEU A 666 -10.78 -14.94 21.44
CA LEU A 666 -10.83 -13.49 21.54
C LEU A 666 -9.83 -12.97 22.58
N ALA A 667 -9.30 -11.76 22.34
CA ALA A 667 -8.30 -11.15 23.21
C ALA A 667 -8.73 -10.95 24.67
N ASN A 668 -10.05 -10.92 24.93
CA ASN A 668 -10.63 -10.86 26.28
C ASN A 668 -10.75 -12.24 26.99
N GLY A 669 -10.17 -13.29 26.41
CA GLY A 669 -10.18 -14.66 26.95
C GLY A 669 -11.45 -15.49 26.65
N ARG A 670 -12.45 -14.91 25.98
CA ARG A 670 -13.63 -15.64 25.49
C ARG A 670 -13.34 -16.29 24.14
N SER A 671 -14.31 -17.06 23.64
CA SER A 671 -14.23 -17.65 22.31
C SER A 671 -15.50 -17.42 21.53
N LEU A 672 -15.38 -17.13 20.24
CA LEU A 672 -16.48 -17.10 19.28
C LEU A 672 -16.34 -18.32 18.36
N THR A 673 -17.36 -19.18 18.33
CA THR A 673 -17.43 -20.29 17.37
C THR A 673 -18.36 -19.90 16.24
N ILE A 674 -17.84 -19.87 15.01
CA ILE A 674 -18.57 -19.64 13.78
C ILE A 674 -18.91 -20.99 13.16
N ILE A 675 -20.18 -21.21 12.86
CA ILE A 675 -20.68 -22.39 12.16
C ILE A 675 -21.20 -21.93 10.80
N GLY A 676 -20.42 -22.19 9.76
CA GLY A 676 -20.70 -21.83 8.38
C GLY A 676 -21.59 -22.88 7.71
N GLY A 677 -21.00 -23.90 7.11
CA GLY A 677 -21.70 -24.92 6.34
C GLY A 677 -20.91 -25.31 5.10
N ASP A 678 -21.60 -25.75 4.06
CA ASP A 678 -21.01 -26.03 2.76
C ASP A 678 -21.29 -24.86 1.79
N SER A 679 -20.42 -23.87 1.80
CA SER A 679 -20.57 -22.66 0.98
C SER A 679 -20.50 -22.93 -0.54
N LYS A 680 -19.91 -24.06 -0.97
CA LYS A 680 -19.91 -24.47 -2.38
C LYS A 680 -21.28 -24.92 -2.86
N ALA A 681 -22.00 -25.68 -2.02
CA ALA A 681 -23.33 -26.17 -2.34
C ALA A 681 -24.44 -25.15 -2.03
N THR A 682 -24.21 -24.31 -1.02
CA THR A 682 -25.20 -23.36 -0.48
C THR A 682 -24.51 -22.01 -0.23
N PRO A 683 -24.29 -21.19 -1.26
CA PRO A 683 -23.52 -19.95 -1.16
C PRO A 683 -24.26 -18.79 -0.45
N TYR A 684 -25.57 -18.91 -0.22
CA TYR A 684 -26.38 -17.78 0.26
C TYR A 684 -26.81 -17.96 1.73
N ILE A 685 -26.81 -16.87 2.46
CA ILE A 685 -27.28 -16.82 3.85
C ILE A 685 -28.82 -16.78 3.85
N ALA A 686 -29.44 -17.74 4.53
CA ALA A 686 -30.89 -17.73 4.79
C ALA A 686 -31.23 -17.22 6.19
N LYS A 687 -30.35 -17.43 7.18
CA LYS A 687 -30.54 -17.00 8.55
C LYS A 687 -29.20 -16.93 9.28
N VAL A 688 -29.07 -15.95 10.17
CA VAL A 688 -27.94 -15.86 11.11
C VAL A 688 -28.47 -15.84 12.53
N GLU A 689 -27.79 -16.53 13.42
CA GLU A 689 -28.09 -16.58 14.85
C GLU A 689 -26.83 -16.39 15.68
N LEU A 690 -26.85 -15.47 16.64
CA LEU A 690 -25.81 -15.34 17.67
C LEU A 690 -26.35 -15.85 19.00
N ASN A 691 -25.76 -16.91 19.56
CA ASN A 691 -26.17 -17.54 20.79
C ASN A 691 -27.67 -17.94 20.78
N GLY A 692 -28.16 -18.44 19.64
CA GLY A 692 -29.54 -18.86 19.43
C GLY A 692 -30.56 -17.72 19.21
N LYS A 693 -30.11 -16.46 19.21
CA LYS A 693 -30.95 -15.31 18.90
C LYS A 693 -30.75 -14.90 17.42
N PRO A 694 -31.83 -14.66 16.67
CA PRO A 694 -31.74 -14.28 15.29
C PRO A 694 -31.08 -12.89 15.16
N ILE A 695 -30.23 -12.75 14.14
CA ILE A 695 -29.61 -11.50 13.71
C ILE A 695 -30.27 -11.11 12.40
N ASN A 696 -30.97 -9.98 12.40
CA ASN A 696 -31.69 -9.45 11.24
C ASN A 696 -30.88 -8.36 10.52
N THR A 697 -29.82 -7.81 11.16
CA THR A 697 -28.86 -6.91 10.55
C THR A 697 -27.84 -7.68 9.72
N VAL A 698 -27.31 -7.05 8.68
CA VAL A 698 -26.24 -7.65 7.86
C VAL A 698 -24.85 -7.44 8.47
N TYR A 699 -24.80 -7.09 9.73
CA TYR A 699 -23.56 -6.85 10.48
C TYR A 699 -23.70 -7.29 11.93
N LEU A 700 -22.53 -7.45 12.56
CA LEU A 700 -22.38 -7.55 14.02
C LEU A 700 -21.51 -6.40 14.52
N THR A 701 -21.81 -5.91 15.73
CA THR A 701 -20.91 -4.95 16.39
C THR A 701 -19.74 -5.67 17.06
N HIS A 702 -18.62 -4.94 17.23
CA HIS A 702 -17.45 -5.46 17.97
C HIS A 702 -17.85 -5.96 19.36
N GLU A 703 -18.71 -5.25 20.06
CA GLU A 703 -19.21 -5.66 21.39
C GLU A 703 -19.93 -7.01 21.34
N GLN A 704 -20.80 -7.24 20.35
CA GLN A 704 -21.48 -8.52 20.17
C GLN A 704 -20.50 -9.67 19.93
N ILE A 705 -19.48 -9.46 19.10
CA ILE A 705 -18.42 -10.44 18.81
C ILE A 705 -17.63 -10.75 20.09
N MET A 706 -17.22 -9.71 20.84
CA MET A 706 -16.41 -9.84 22.04
C MET A 706 -17.17 -10.48 23.23
N GLN A 707 -18.50 -10.60 23.15
CA GLN A 707 -19.27 -11.43 24.09
C GLN A 707 -18.98 -12.92 23.92
N GLY A 708 -18.53 -13.34 22.74
CA GLY A 708 -18.25 -14.74 22.42
C GLY A 708 -19.51 -15.58 22.27
N GLY A 709 -19.32 -16.90 22.20
CA GLY A 709 -20.40 -17.87 22.04
C GLY A 709 -20.47 -18.49 20.66
N VAL A 710 -21.66 -18.64 20.07
CA VAL A 710 -21.85 -19.33 18.79
C VAL A 710 -22.58 -18.43 17.81
N LEU A 711 -21.89 -18.11 16.71
CA LEU A 711 -22.44 -17.47 15.52
C LEU A 711 -22.75 -18.56 14.49
N LYS A 712 -24.02 -18.77 14.18
CA LYS A 712 -24.48 -19.83 13.29
C LYS A 712 -25.13 -19.26 12.04
N PHE A 713 -24.64 -19.69 10.90
CA PHE A 713 -25.22 -19.41 9.59
C PHE A 713 -26.05 -20.61 9.14
N THR A 714 -27.27 -20.34 8.68
CA THR A 714 -28.09 -21.30 7.93
C THR A 714 -28.02 -20.86 6.48
N LEU A 715 -27.53 -21.73 5.60
CA LEU A 715 -27.24 -21.42 4.21
C LEU A 715 -28.31 -21.98 3.26
N SER A 716 -28.44 -21.40 2.08
CA SER A 716 -29.36 -21.73 0.99
C SER A 716 -28.62 -21.88 -0.34
N ALA A 717 -29.14 -22.74 -1.22
CA ALA A 717 -28.66 -22.88 -2.60
C ALA A 717 -29.15 -21.76 -3.54
N LYS A 718 -30.08 -20.92 -3.08
CA LYS A 718 -30.64 -19.80 -3.86
C LYS A 718 -30.57 -18.51 -3.03
N PRO A 719 -30.48 -17.34 -3.69
CA PRO A 719 -30.62 -16.06 -3.02
C PRO A 719 -31.85 -15.99 -2.11
N THR A 720 -31.74 -15.27 -1.02
CA THR A 720 -32.79 -15.14 0.01
C THR A 720 -33.07 -13.66 0.30
N ASP A 721 -34.13 -13.40 1.06
CA ASP A 721 -34.48 -12.05 1.50
C ASP A 721 -33.78 -11.63 2.81
N TRP A 722 -32.83 -12.42 3.31
CA TRP A 722 -32.10 -12.07 4.52
C TRP A 722 -31.29 -10.77 4.32
N GLY A 723 -31.50 -9.80 5.20
CA GLY A 723 -30.75 -8.53 5.21
C GLY A 723 -31.11 -7.57 4.08
N THR A 724 -32.22 -7.75 3.39
CA THR A 724 -32.64 -6.86 2.27
C THR A 724 -33.38 -5.60 2.70
N THR A 725 -33.80 -5.50 3.95
CA THR A 725 -34.54 -4.34 4.50
C THR A 725 -33.60 -3.18 4.81
N ALA A 726 -34.12 -1.96 4.77
CA ALA A 726 -33.29 -0.75 4.96
C ALA A 726 -32.67 -0.64 6.37
N ASP A 727 -33.39 -1.14 7.39
CA ASP A 727 -32.96 -1.17 8.79
C ASP A 727 -31.93 -2.27 9.09
N ALA A 728 -31.73 -3.21 8.16
CA ALA A 728 -30.69 -4.24 8.26
C ALA A 728 -29.29 -3.72 7.86
N ALA A 729 -29.22 -2.59 7.15
CA ALA A 729 -27.98 -2.06 6.60
C ALA A 729 -26.99 -1.57 7.66
N PRO A 730 -25.67 -1.66 7.42
CA PRO A 730 -24.65 -1.12 8.29
C PRO A 730 -24.70 0.41 8.40
N TYR A 731 -23.89 0.94 9.30
CA TYR A 731 -23.76 2.39 9.49
C TYR A 731 -23.38 3.12 8.18
N SER A 732 -24.02 4.26 7.96
CA SER A 732 -23.61 5.27 6.99
C SER A 732 -23.89 6.65 7.60
N PHE A 733 -23.06 7.65 7.30
CA PHE A 733 -23.25 9.00 7.81
C PHE A 733 -24.58 9.60 7.33
N THR A 734 -24.86 9.54 6.04
CA THR A 734 -26.09 10.07 5.44
C THR A 734 -27.29 9.20 5.81
N ARG A 735 -28.25 9.80 6.53
CA ARG A 735 -29.46 9.11 7.00
C ARG A 735 -30.74 9.63 6.38
N CYS A 736 -30.69 10.82 5.79
CA CYS A 736 -31.82 11.45 5.10
C CYS A 736 -31.53 11.53 3.61
N PRO A 737 -32.55 11.50 2.74
CA PRO A 737 -32.35 11.72 1.31
C PRO A 737 -31.70 13.09 1.06
N VAL A 738 -30.65 13.13 0.26
CA VAL A 738 -29.93 14.34 -0.15
C VAL A 738 -29.97 14.43 -1.67
N VAL A 739 -30.22 15.61 -2.23
CA VAL A 739 -30.17 15.80 -3.68
C VAL A 739 -28.73 15.71 -4.14
N SER A 740 -28.47 14.97 -5.26
CA SER A 740 -27.14 14.89 -5.85
C SER A 740 -26.67 16.26 -6.36
N ILE A 741 -25.35 16.50 -6.25
CA ILE A 741 -24.74 17.74 -6.73
C ILE A 741 -25.05 17.93 -8.23
N PRO A 742 -25.39 19.14 -8.68
CA PRO A 742 -25.51 19.44 -10.10
C PRO A 742 -24.18 19.24 -10.84
N PHE A 743 -24.27 18.93 -12.11
CA PHE A 743 -23.10 18.74 -12.97
C PHE A 743 -23.35 19.37 -14.35
N VAL A 744 -22.27 19.77 -15.03
CA VAL A 744 -22.33 20.14 -16.44
C VAL A 744 -22.29 18.89 -17.29
N LYS A 745 -23.12 18.86 -18.34
CA LYS A 745 -23.21 17.68 -19.24
C LYS A 745 -22.01 17.53 -20.18
N ARG A 746 -21.23 18.59 -20.36
CA ARG A 746 -19.99 18.60 -21.14
C ARG A 746 -18.88 19.34 -20.38
N ASP A 747 -17.65 18.86 -20.52
CA ASP A 747 -16.51 19.54 -19.93
C ASP A 747 -16.39 20.98 -20.46
N LEU A 748 -16.23 21.93 -19.51
CA LEU A 748 -15.98 23.32 -19.79
C LEU A 748 -14.48 23.58 -19.58
N ASN A 749 -13.68 23.49 -20.64
CA ASN A 749 -12.27 23.89 -20.57
C ASN A 749 -12.15 25.36 -21.00
N LEU A 750 -11.80 25.56 -22.26
CA LEU A 750 -11.77 26.88 -22.89
C LEU A 750 -12.88 26.99 -23.95
N PHE A 751 -13.35 28.20 -24.22
CA PHE A 751 -14.25 28.42 -25.34
C PHE A 751 -13.88 29.72 -26.06
N THR A 752 -14.27 29.85 -27.32
CA THR A 752 -14.19 31.09 -28.12
C THR A 752 -15.58 31.48 -28.58
N GLY A 753 -15.91 32.75 -28.47
CA GLY A 753 -17.25 33.25 -28.84
C GLY A 753 -18.29 32.94 -27.76
N THR A 754 -19.39 32.26 -28.10
CA THR A 754 -20.45 31.89 -27.14
C THR A 754 -20.53 30.37 -27.00
N ILE A 755 -20.69 29.89 -25.76
CA ILE A 755 -20.92 28.49 -25.44
C ILE A 755 -22.23 28.31 -24.68
N ASP A 756 -23.00 27.27 -25.06
CA ASP A 756 -24.19 26.84 -24.31
C ASP A 756 -23.82 25.84 -23.24
N VAL A 757 -24.08 26.16 -21.97
CA VAL A 757 -23.79 25.34 -20.83
C VAL A 757 -25.04 24.60 -20.36
N GLU A 758 -25.05 23.29 -20.53
CA GLU A 758 -26.11 22.41 -20.03
C GLU A 758 -25.78 21.87 -18.65
N ILE A 759 -26.75 22.04 -17.70
CA ILE A 759 -26.63 21.55 -16.33
C ILE A 759 -27.63 20.41 -16.09
N GLY A 760 -27.24 19.40 -15.31
CA GLY A 760 -28.09 18.28 -14.93
C GLY A 760 -27.93 17.91 -13.46
N SER A 761 -28.78 17.02 -12.98
CA SER A 761 -28.68 16.36 -11.67
C SER A 761 -28.93 14.86 -11.82
N ALA A 762 -28.26 14.02 -11.02
CA ALA A 762 -28.52 12.59 -10.97
C ALA A 762 -29.81 12.24 -10.21
N THR A 763 -30.29 13.16 -9.33
CA THR A 763 -31.58 13.02 -8.66
C THR A 763 -32.68 13.44 -9.59
N ASP A 764 -33.60 12.52 -9.90
CA ASP A 764 -34.75 12.80 -10.74
C ASP A 764 -35.66 13.89 -10.10
N GLU A 765 -36.32 14.69 -10.90
CA GLU A 765 -37.24 15.77 -10.47
C GLU A 765 -36.61 16.83 -9.56
N ALA A 766 -35.30 16.97 -9.54
CA ALA A 766 -34.62 18.03 -8.78
C ALA A 766 -34.70 19.38 -9.53
N ALA A 767 -35.13 20.43 -8.83
CA ALA A 767 -35.08 21.81 -9.31
C ALA A 767 -33.66 22.35 -9.16
N ILE A 768 -33.02 22.79 -10.24
CA ILE A 768 -31.67 23.36 -10.23
C ILE A 768 -31.76 24.88 -10.26
N HIS A 769 -31.21 25.55 -9.25
CA HIS A 769 -31.07 26.99 -9.20
C HIS A 769 -29.60 27.39 -9.40
N TYR A 770 -29.34 28.51 -10.07
CA TYR A 770 -28.00 28.91 -10.42
C TYR A 770 -27.72 30.41 -10.21
N THR A 771 -26.42 30.76 -10.16
CA THR A 771 -25.91 32.14 -10.19
C THR A 771 -24.74 32.26 -11.16
N LEU A 772 -24.54 33.45 -11.74
CA LEU A 772 -23.44 33.77 -12.67
C LEU A 772 -22.51 34.85 -12.10
N ASP A 773 -22.76 35.34 -10.89
CA ASP A 773 -22.01 36.38 -10.20
C ASP A 773 -21.11 35.84 -9.09
N GLY A 774 -21.05 34.49 -8.96
CA GLY A 774 -20.27 33.81 -7.91
C GLY A 774 -20.95 33.75 -6.54
N SER A 775 -22.17 34.32 -6.38
CA SER A 775 -22.96 34.19 -5.14
C SER A 775 -23.43 32.73 -4.95
N GLU A 776 -23.81 32.39 -3.70
CA GLU A 776 -24.30 31.04 -3.37
C GLU A 776 -25.76 30.91 -3.84
N PRO A 777 -26.11 29.87 -4.65
CA PRO A 777 -27.47 29.67 -5.10
C PRO A 777 -28.40 29.25 -3.97
N THR A 778 -29.61 29.82 -3.95
CA THR A 778 -30.72 29.50 -3.05
C THR A 778 -31.96 29.14 -3.87
N GLU A 779 -33.04 28.70 -3.20
CA GLU A 779 -34.35 28.47 -3.87
C GLU A 779 -34.95 29.74 -4.49
N LEU A 780 -34.43 30.92 -4.14
CA LEU A 780 -34.84 32.22 -4.70
C LEU A 780 -33.99 32.64 -5.91
N SER A 781 -32.90 31.95 -6.17
CA SER A 781 -32.03 32.18 -7.35
C SER A 781 -32.73 31.76 -8.63
N PRO A 782 -32.28 32.21 -9.81
CA PRO A 782 -32.85 31.78 -11.11
C PRO A 782 -32.96 30.28 -11.22
N LEU A 783 -34.12 29.80 -11.69
CA LEU A 783 -34.34 28.38 -11.96
C LEU A 783 -33.74 28.05 -13.34
N TYR A 784 -32.97 26.97 -13.43
CA TYR A 784 -32.42 26.47 -14.68
C TYR A 784 -33.50 25.72 -15.46
N THR A 785 -33.87 26.25 -16.64
CA THR A 785 -34.88 25.68 -17.54
C THR A 785 -34.38 25.42 -18.95
N GLU A 786 -33.26 26.08 -19.34
CA GLU A 786 -32.67 25.99 -20.67
C GLU A 786 -31.16 26.21 -20.60
N PRO A 787 -30.38 25.79 -21.59
CA PRO A 787 -28.92 25.99 -21.60
C PRO A 787 -28.53 27.46 -21.39
N LEU A 788 -27.48 27.68 -20.61
CA LEU A 788 -26.93 28.99 -20.28
C LEU A 788 -26.01 29.47 -21.42
N ALA A 789 -26.36 30.53 -22.14
CA ALA A 789 -25.49 31.13 -23.15
C ALA A 789 -24.42 31.99 -22.44
N ILE A 790 -23.15 31.54 -22.48
CA ILE A 790 -22.01 32.22 -21.85
C ILE A 790 -21.10 32.76 -22.96
N SER A 791 -20.82 34.07 -22.95
CA SER A 791 -19.98 34.76 -23.94
C SER A 791 -18.71 35.40 -23.38
N THR A 792 -18.52 35.39 -22.07
CA THR A 792 -17.33 35.90 -21.36
C THR A 792 -16.97 34.97 -20.22
N THR A 793 -15.73 35.07 -19.71
CA THR A 793 -15.31 34.29 -18.54
C THR A 793 -16.29 34.49 -17.40
N THR A 794 -16.95 33.40 -16.97
CA THR A 794 -18.06 33.41 -16.02
C THR A 794 -17.92 32.28 -14.99
N VAL A 795 -18.08 32.62 -13.71
CA VAL A 795 -18.21 31.64 -12.63
C VAL A 795 -19.66 31.20 -12.54
N ILE A 796 -19.93 29.93 -12.81
CA ILE A 796 -21.26 29.33 -12.73
C ILE A 796 -21.34 28.55 -11.44
N LYS A 797 -22.29 28.91 -10.55
CA LYS A 797 -22.65 28.10 -9.39
C LYS A 797 -24.05 27.55 -9.55
N ALA A 798 -24.26 26.28 -9.18
CA ALA A 798 -25.59 25.66 -9.23
C ALA A 798 -25.82 24.76 -8.01
N LYS A 799 -27.05 24.77 -7.51
CA LYS A 799 -27.53 23.98 -6.38
C LYS A 799 -28.87 23.39 -6.69
N ALA A 800 -29.10 22.15 -6.29
CA ALA A 800 -30.34 21.44 -6.62
C ALA A 800 -31.16 21.19 -5.34
N PHE A 801 -32.49 21.27 -5.53
CA PHE A 801 -33.49 21.16 -4.44
C PHE A 801 -34.58 20.18 -4.88
N ARG A 802 -35.13 19.43 -3.91
CA ARG A 802 -36.29 18.56 -4.09
C ARG A 802 -37.09 18.49 -2.80
N PRO A 803 -38.43 18.59 -2.82
CA PRO A 803 -39.25 18.44 -1.61
C PRO A 803 -38.99 17.09 -0.92
N GLY A 804 -38.81 17.11 0.39
CA GLY A 804 -38.53 15.92 1.19
C GLY A 804 -37.07 15.45 1.19
N TYR A 805 -36.15 16.17 0.50
CA TYR A 805 -34.71 15.93 0.46
C TYR A 805 -33.96 17.11 1.10
N LEU A 806 -32.78 16.85 1.64
CA LEU A 806 -31.83 17.91 1.93
C LEU A 806 -31.28 18.49 0.61
N PRO A 807 -30.98 19.79 0.53
CA PRO A 807 -30.40 20.39 -0.66
C PRO A 807 -29.06 19.77 -1.01
N SER A 808 -28.71 19.81 -2.30
CA SER A 808 -27.38 19.37 -2.74
C SER A 808 -26.26 20.24 -2.22
N ALA A 809 -25.03 19.77 -2.27
CA ALA A 809 -23.86 20.64 -2.29
C ALA A 809 -23.89 21.53 -3.55
N THR A 810 -23.12 22.64 -3.52
CA THR A 810 -23.07 23.60 -4.64
C THR A 810 -21.99 23.16 -5.63
N MET A 811 -22.37 23.01 -6.90
CA MET A 811 -21.43 22.93 -8.01
C MET A 811 -20.87 24.34 -8.26
N ALA A 812 -19.55 24.46 -8.39
CA ALA A 812 -18.88 25.70 -8.78
C ALA A 812 -17.88 25.41 -9.89
N ILE A 813 -18.02 26.03 -11.04
CA ILE A 813 -17.15 25.89 -12.20
C ILE A 813 -16.92 27.23 -12.88
N THR A 814 -15.81 27.36 -13.63
CA THR A 814 -15.53 28.56 -14.42
C THR A 814 -15.52 28.24 -15.89
N ALA A 815 -16.41 28.84 -16.66
CA ALA A 815 -16.34 28.89 -18.11
C ALA A 815 -15.35 29.98 -18.52
N THR A 816 -14.22 29.63 -19.15
CA THR A 816 -13.15 30.57 -19.48
C THR A 816 -13.15 30.89 -20.98
N GLU A 817 -13.41 32.14 -21.32
CA GLU A 817 -13.21 32.62 -22.67
C GLU A 817 -11.72 32.68 -23.01
N ALA A 818 -11.36 32.14 -24.17
CA ALA A 818 -10.00 32.10 -24.66
C ALA A 818 -9.84 32.97 -25.90
N ILE A 819 -8.72 33.67 -25.99
CA ILE A 819 -8.29 34.40 -27.18
C ILE A 819 -7.19 33.59 -27.84
N ASN A 820 -7.33 33.36 -29.18
CA ASN A 820 -6.30 32.66 -29.93
C ASN A 820 -4.97 33.43 -29.84
N ARG A 821 -3.92 32.75 -29.38
CA ARG A 821 -2.56 33.32 -29.39
C ARG A 821 -2.12 33.52 -30.84
N PRO A 822 -1.51 34.66 -31.18
CA PRO A 822 -1.08 34.94 -32.56
C PRO A 822 0.09 34.01 -32.95
N ALA A 823 0.16 33.63 -34.20
CA ALA A 823 1.28 32.89 -34.74
C ALA A 823 2.60 33.67 -34.61
N ALA A 824 3.71 32.98 -34.55
CA ALA A 824 5.06 33.57 -34.45
C ALA A 824 5.36 34.47 -35.66
N SER A 825 5.80 35.70 -35.40
CA SER A 825 6.24 36.62 -36.43
C SER A 825 7.73 36.37 -36.76
N LEU A 826 7.99 35.56 -37.78
CA LEU A 826 9.34 35.34 -38.28
C LEU A 826 9.72 36.43 -39.33
N THR A 827 10.98 36.92 -39.26
CA THR A 827 11.51 37.75 -40.31
C THR A 827 11.70 36.98 -41.63
N GLU A 828 11.80 37.67 -42.78
CA GLU A 828 12.07 37.02 -44.06
C GLU A 828 13.34 36.17 -44.05
N ALA A 829 14.38 36.60 -43.33
CA ALA A 829 15.61 35.85 -43.17
C ALA A 829 15.38 34.54 -42.35
N GLN A 830 14.62 34.61 -41.26
CA GLN A 830 14.27 33.45 -40.47
C GLN A 830 13.37 32.45 -41.22
N GLN A 831 12.41 32.98 -42.00
CA GLN A 831 11.57 32.15 -42.88
C GLN A 831 12.39 31.39 -43.91
N ALA A 832 13.43 32.01 -44.47
CA ALA A 832 14.34 31.39 -45.43
C ALA A 832 15.28 30.34 -44.80
N GLU A 833 15.56 30.45 -43.49
CA GLU A 833 16.41 29.51 -42.72
C GLU A 833 15.60 28.34 -42.13
N LEU A 834 14.26 28.41 -42.17
CA LEU A 834 13.36 27.40 -41.56
C LEU A 834 13.52 26.03 -42.24
N LYS A 835 13.70 24.97 -41.46
CA LYS A 835 13.84 23.58 -41.92
C LYS A 835 12.84 22.67 -41.22
N HIS A 836 12.47 21.57 -41.86
CA HIS A 836 11.65 20.53 -41.24
C HIS A 836 12.39 19.80 -40.14
N GLY A 837 11.69 19.52 -39.03
CA GLY A 837 12.19 18.78 -37.87
C GLY A 837 12.27 19.67 -36.63
N VAL A 838 13.07 19.20 -35.66
CA VAL A 838 13.25 19.80 -34.33
C VAL A 838 14.73 19.86 -33.95
N ASN A 839 15.11 20.86 -33.16
CA ASN A 839 16.41 20.81 -32.47
C ASN A 839 16.29 20.01 -31.20
N TYR A 840 17.36 19.32 -30.78
CA TYR A 840 17.47 18.72 -29.47
C TYR A 840 18.75 19.10 -28.74
N ASP A 841 18.67 19.10 -27.42
CA ASP A 841 19.77 19.08 -26.45
C ASP A 841 19.64 17.86 -25.60
N TYR A 842 20.70 17.06 -25.47
CA TYR A 842 20.77 15.83 -24.68
C TYR A 842 21.66 16.05 -23.46
N PHE A 843 21.19 15.56 -22.28
CA PHE A 843 21.87 15.71 -20.99
C PHE A 843 21.96 14.35 -20.31
N GLU A 844 22.96 14.19 -19.45
CA GLU A 844 23.13 13.04 -18.57
C GLU A 844 23.26 13.53 -17.12
N GLY A 845 22.61 12.84 -16.19
CA GLY A 845 22.60 13.14 -14.76
C GLY A 845 21.32 12.71 -14.08
N PRO A 846 21.30 12.65 -12.75
CA PRO A 846 20.11 12.30 -11.99
C PRO A 846 19.10 13.48 -12.05
N PHE A 847 17.98 13.27 -12.70
CA PHE A 847 16.93 14.25 -12.86
C PHE A 847 15.65 13.71 -12.20
N LEU A 848 15.07 14.48 -11.28
CA LEU A 848 13.76 14.20 -10.66
C LEU A 848 12.67 15.14 -11.17
N LYS A 849 13.09 16.24 -11.83
CA LYS A 849 12.21 17.27 -12.44
C LYS A 849 12.89 17.93 -13.61
N VAL A 850 12.10 18.48 -14.54
CA VAL A 850 12.67 19.23 -15.70
C VAL A 850 13.46 20.48 -15.31
N GLU A 851 13.28 21.01 -14.11
CA GLU A 851 14.06 22.12 -13.55
C GLU A 851 15.49 21.69 -13.19
N ASP A 852 15.74 20.41 -12.97
CA ASP A 852 17.06 19.85 -12.69
C ASP A 852 17.93 19.78 -13.95
N ILE A 853 17.33 19.89 -15.15
CA ILE A 853 18.03 19.91 -16.43
C ILE A 853 18.76 21.25 -16.55
N THR A 854 20.00 21.28 -16.08
CA THR A 854 20.84 22.47 -16.02
C THR A 854 22.24 22.19 -16.60
N GLY A 855 22.99 23.23 -16.93
CA GLY A 855 24.36 23.11 -17.46
C GLY A 855 24.42 22.99 -18.98
N ASN A 856 25.52 22.45 -19.49
CA ASN A 856 25.74 22.29 -20.93
C ASN A 856 25.29 20.90 -21.38
N PRO A 857 24.61 20.79 -22.53
CA PRO A 857 24.22 19.48 -23.06
C PRO A 857 25.47 18.66 -23.45
N VAL A 858 25.38 17.35 -23.26
CA VAL A 858 26.39 16.38 -23.71
C VAL A 858 26.45 16.33 -25.22
N SER A 859 25.30 16.42 -25.88
CA SER A 859 25.22 16.51 -27.33
C SER A 859 24.02 17.36 -27.77
N THR A 860 24.12 17.92 -28.98
CA THR A 860 23.06 18.71 -29.62
C THR A 860 22.90 18.28 -31.06
N GLY A 861 21.72 18.45 -31.63
CA GLY A 861 21.47 18.10 -33.01
C GLY A 861 20.08 18.41 -33.47
N THR A 862 19.65 17.72 -34.55
CA THR A 862 18.33 17.87 -35.12
C THR A 862 17.72 16.49 -35.41
N LEU A 863 16.41 16.36 -35.25
CA LEU A 863 15.63 15.15 -35.54
C LEU A 863 14.42 15.54 -36.41
N SER A 864 13.79 14.54 -37.05
CA SER A 864 12.54 14.76 -37.77
C SER A 864 11.36 15.07 -36.82
N GLU A 865 11.41 14.53 -35.60
CA GLU A 865 10.44 14.69 -34.55
C GLU A 865 11.08 14.40 -33.18
N PRO A 866 10.49 14.83 -32.06
CA PRO A 866 10.96 14.46 -30.73
C PRO A 866 10.90 12.95 -30.53
N ARG A 867 12.03 12.34 -30.16
CA ARG A 867 12.18 10.93 -29.80
C ARG A 867 13.43 10.72 -28.95
N ILE A 868 13.42 9.69 -28.13
CA ILE A 868 14.47 9.42 -27.12
C ILE A 868 15.34 8.21 -27.44
N ASP A 869 15.08 7.48 -28.52
CA ASP A 869 15.82 6.26 -28.94
C ASP A 869 17.30 6.50 -29.29
N GLY A 870 17.76 7.75 -29.18
CA GLY A 870 19.16 8.14 -29.34
C GLY A 870 19.89 8.45 -28.03
N ALA A 871 19.30 8.13 -26.87
CA ALA A 871 19.95 8.26 -25.58
C ALA A 871 21.20 7.37 -25.51
N ALA A 872 22.30 7.88 -24.97
CA ALA A 872 23.54 7.11 -24.82
C ALA A 872 23.59 6.35 -23.47
N SER A 873 22.89 6.87 -22.46
CA SER A 873 22.66 6.21 -21.16
C SER A 873 21.35 5.43 -21.17
N PRO A 874 21.26 4.28 -20.53
CA PRO A 874 19.98 3.57 -20.34
C PRO A 874 19.07 4.28 -19.34
N ASP A 875 19.61 4.96 -18.34
CA ASP A 875 18.89 5.68 -17.28
C ASP A 875 19.57 7.01 -17.02
N HIS A 876 18.94 7.91 -16.25
CA HIS A 876 19.46 9.20 -15.80
C HIS A 876 19.86 10.13 -16.95
N PHE A 877 18.95 10.37 -17.87
CA PHE A 877 19.18 11.26 -19.00
C PHE A 877 18.00 12.22 -19.23
N ALA A 878 18.23 13.25 -20.03
CA ALA A 878 17.18 14.20 -20.39
C ALA A 878 17.34 14.72 -21.83
N PHE A 879 16.19 15.08 -22.40
CA PHE A 879 16.11 15.78 -23.68
C PHE A 879 15.34 17.09 -23.57
N VAL A 880 15.83 18.11 -24.27
CA VAL A 880 15.09 19.36 -24.51
C VAL A 880 14.91 19.54 -26.01
N PHE A 881 13.70 19.35 -26.50
CA PHE A 881 13.33 19.55 -27.91
C PHE A 881 12.78 20.97 -28.11
N THR A 882 13.22 21.65 -29.16
CA THR A 882 12.74 22.98 -29.49
C THR A 882 12.45 23.10 -30.99
N GLY A 883 11.40 23.86 -31.32
CA GLY A 883 10.99 24.07 -32.71
C GLY A 883 9.74 24.90 -32.85
N TYR A 884 9.08 24.74 -33.98
CA TYR A 884 7.81 25.36 -34.32
C TYR A 884 6.85 24.28 -34.80
N ILE A 885 5.57 24.41 -34.43
CA ILE A 885 4.46 23.59 -34.93
C ILE A 885 3.64 24.48 -35.89
N ASP A 886 3.40 24.01 -37.10
CA ASP A 886 2.48 24.67 -38.04
C ASP A 886 1.02 24.26 -37.73
N VAL A 887 0.33 25.16 -37.04
CA VAL A 887 -1.04 24.98 -36.58
C VAL A 887 -2.01 25.21 -37.75
N PRO A 888 -2.82 24.20 -38.15
CA PRO A 888 -3.57 24.22 -39.38
C PRO A 888 -4.79 25.16 -39.39
N SER A 889 -5.34 25.51 -38.23
CA SER A 889 -6.56 26.33 -38.08
C SER A 889 -6.58 27.07 -36.76
N ASP A 890 -7.34 28.17 -36.74
CA ASP A 890 -7.67 28.84 -35.48
C ASP A 890 -8.51 27.94 -34.59
N GLY A 891 -8.28 28.00 -33.26
CA GLY A 891 -9.14 27.35 -32.30
C GLY A 891 -8.41 26.76 -31.07
N ILE A 892 -9.14 25.95 -30.32
CA ILE A 892 -8.66 25.36 -29.08
C ILE A 892 -8.05 23.98 -29.37
N TYR A 893 -6.77 23.84 -29.07
CA TYR A 893 -6.00 22.61 -29.16
C TYR A 893 -5.86 21.98 -27.79
N THR A 894 -5.97 20.65 -27.71
CA THR A 894 -5.61 19.89 -26.52
C THR A 894 -4.32 19.13 -26.84
N PHE A 895 -3.22 19.44 -26.17
CA PHE A 895 -1.95 18.74 -26.29
C PHE A 895 -1.89 17.64 -25.23
N PHE A 896 -1.05 16.62 -25.48
CA PHE A 896 -0.71 15.58 -24.50
C PHE A 896 0.77 15.24 -24.59
N THR A 897 1.33 14.83 -23.45
CA THR A 897 2.52 13.99 -23.35
C THR A 897 2.16 12.72 -22.63
N ARG A 898 2.72 11.58 -23.03
CA ARG A 898 2.77 10.34 -22.27
C ARG A 898 4.23 10.01 -22.13
N SER A 899 4.72 10.00 -20.93
CA SER A 899 6.14 9.78 -20.65
C SER A 899 6.35 8.91 -19.43
N ASP A 900 7.44 8.19 -19.47
CA ASP A 900 8.12 7.51 -18.40
C ASP A 900 9.57 8.04 -18.46
N ASP A 901 10.08 8.82 -17.58
CA ASP A 901 9.44 9.53 -16.46
C ASP A 901 8.78 10.85 -16.91
N GLY A 902 9.33 11.97 -16.46
CA GLY A 902 8.71 13.26 -16.52
C GLY A 902 8.84 14.02 -17.84
N SER A 903 7.80 14.81 -18.16
CA SER A 903 7.83 15.70 -19.32
C SER A 903 7.02 16.97 -19.14
N VAL A 904 7.44 18.03 -19.83
CA VAL A 904 6.75 19.32 -19.85
C VAL A 904 6.68 19.87 -21.29
N LEU A 905 5.49 20.31 -21.70
CA LEU A 905 5.31 20.97 -23.00
C LEU A 905 4.91 22.43 -22.80
N LEU A 906 5.72 23.31 -23.39
CA LEU A 906 5.41 24.74 -23.52
C LEU A 906 5.06 25.05 -24.98
N ILE A 907 4.01 25.87 -25.19
CA ILE A 907 3.68 26.47 -26.48
C ILE A 907 3.72 28.01 -26.33
N ASP A 908 4.50 28.69 -27.15
CA ASP A 908 4.75 30.12 -27.05
C ASP A 908 5.12 30.56 -25.60
N ASP A 909 5.99 29.79 -24.96
CA ASP A 909 6.47 29.97 -23.59
C ASP A 909 5.38 29.83 -22.50
N VAL A 910 4.20 29.32 -22.85
CA VAL A 910 3.14 28.97 -21.90
C VAL A 910 3.19 27.49 -21.60
N LEU A 911 3.27 27.15 -20.35
CA LEU A 911 3.13 25.76 -19.89
C LEU A 911 1.74 25.23 -20.26
N VAL A 912 1.70 24.25 -21.17
CA VAL A 912 0.44 23.64 -21.64
C VAL A 912 0.24 22.25 -21.06
N VAL A 913 1.29 21.42 -21.08
CA VAL A 913 1.21 20.09 -20.46
C VAL A 913 2.27 20.03 -19.35
N ASP A 914 1.83 19.69 -18.18
CA ASP A 914 2.66 19.45 -17.00
C ASP A 914 2.54 17.97 -16.60
N ASN A 915 3.61 17.21 -16.82
CA ASN A 915 3.80 15.82 -16.44
C ASN A 915 5.14 15.68 -15.72
N ASN A 916 5.52 16.68 -14.92
CA ASN A 916 6.85 16.90 -14.37
C ASN A 916 7.01 16.22 -13.00
N ASP A 917 7.22 14.90 -13.00
CA ASP A 917 7.52 14.10 -11.80
C ASP A 917 8.21 12.80 -12.24
N SER A 918 8.91 12.11 -11.33
CA SER A 918 9.37 10.75 -11.61
C SER A 918 8.19 9.79 -11.46
N HIS A 919 7.91 8.99 -12.49
CA HIS A 919 6.71 8.13 -12.57
C HIS A 919 6.75 7.17 -13.77
N ALA A 920 6.16 6.00 -13.64
CA ALA A 920 5.86 5.12 -14.77
C ALA A 920 5.02 5.84 -15.85
N ALA A 921 4.95 5.28 -17.05
CA ALA A 921 4.34 5.90 -18.22
C ALA A 921 2.90 6.43 -17.98
N VAL A 922 2.74 7.74 -17.83
CA VAL A 922 1.49 8.46 -17.56
C VAL A 922 1.20 9.52 -18.61
N THR A 923 -0.08 9.68 -18.97
CA THR A 923 -0.52 10.73 -19.91
C THR A 923 -0.98 11.97 -19.17
N ALA A 924 -0.39 13.12 -19.49
CA ALA A 924 -0.89 14.44 -19.09
C ALA A 924 -1.40 15.22 -20.29
N THR A 925 -2.38 16.12 -20.06
CA THR A 925 -2.99 16.92 -21.10
C THR A 925 -3.15 18.38 -20.71
N GLY A 926 -3.15 19.27 -21.70
CA GLY A 926 -3.45 20.67 -21.49
C GLY A 926 -4.06 21.32 -22.72
N THR A 927 -4.78 22.42 -22.53
CA THR A 927 -5.50 23.10 -23.60
C THR A 927 -4.99 24.52 -23.79
N ILE A 928 -4.92 24.97 -25.06
CA ILE A 928 -4.53 26.31 -25.41
C ILE A 928 -5.27 26.73 -26.72
N ALA A 929 -5.67 28.00 -26.80
CA ALA A 929 -6.22 28.56 -28.01
C ALA A 929 -5.14 29.18 -28.90
N LEU A 930 -5.02 28.74 -30.15
CA LEU A 930 -3.99 29.14 -31.10
C LEU A 930 -4.61 29.67 -32.38
N ALA A 931 -4.01 30.68 -32.97
CA ALA A 931 -4.27 31.10 -34.32
C ALA A 931 -3.56 30.17 -35.31
N LYS A 932 -4.05 30.09 -36.55
CA LYS A 932 -3.38 29.38 -37.65
C LYS A 932 -1.97 29.91 -37.87
N GLY A 933 -0.99 29.02 -38.05
CA GLY A 933 0.41 29.32 -38.39
C GLY A 933 1.42 28.74 -37.42
N LEU A 934 2.65 29.22 -37.48
CA LEU A 934 3.74 28.67 -36.69
C LEU A 934 3.67 29.12 -35.22
N HIS A 935 3.75 28.14 -34.28
CA HIS A 935 3.85 28.38 -32.85
C HIS A 935 5.11 27.73 -32.31
N ARG A 936 5.85 28.45 -31.50
CA ARG A 936 7.06 27.90 -30.87
C ARG A 936 6.68 26.85 -29.82
N PHE A 937 7.41 25.75 -29.82
CA PHE A 937 7.28 24.77 -28.74
C PHE A 937 8.61 24.46 -28.07
N THR A 938 8.54 24.09 -26.80
CA THR A 938 9.62 23.47 -26.05
C THR A 938 9.04 22.25 -25.34
N LEU A 939 9.57 21.06 -25.66
CA LEU A 939 9.23 19.81 -24.99
C LEU A 939 10.47 19.38 -24.23
N LYS A 940 10.36 19.29 -22.93
CA LYS A 940 11.38 18.74 -22.02
C LYS A 940 10.97 17.36 -21.56
N TYR A 941 11.93 16.47 -21.47
CA TYR A 941 11.77 15.11 -20.98
C TYR A 941 12.96 14.74 -20.13
N PHE A 942 12.75 13.99 -19.06
CA PHE A 942 13.80 13.30 -18.32
C PHE A 942 13.37 11.88 -18.00
N ASP A 943 14.38 11.06 -17.83
CA ASP A 943 14.35 9.70 -17.35
C ASP A 943 15.15 9.65 -16.05
N ASP A 944 14.53 9.09 -15.00
CA ASP A 944 15.16 8.89 -13.70
C ASP A 944 15.68 7.46 -13.59
N TYR A 945 14.80 6.47 -13.59
CA TYR A 945 15.15 5.06 -13.38
C TYR A 945 14.07 4.12 -13.90
N GLU A 946 14.48 3.00 -14.54
CA GLU A 946 13.61 1.96 -15.10
C GLU A 946 12.47 2.44 -16.02
N GLY A 947 12.55 2.09 -17.27
CA GLY A 947 11.49 2.30 -18.26
C GLY A 947 11.45 3.69 -18.88
N GLU A 948 11.99 3.83 -20.09
CA GLU A 948 12.01 5.07 -20.83
C GLU A 948 10.96 5.11 -21.94
N SER A 949 10.09 6.10 -21.94
CA SER A 949 9.14 6.34 -23.02
C SER A 949 8.72 7.79 -23.15
N LEU A 950 8.56 8.24 -24.40
CA LEU A 950 8.02 9.57 -24.72
C LEU A 950 7.11 9.51 -25.92
N GLN A 951 5.85 9.88 -25.71
CA GLN A 951 4.85 10.14 -26.76
C GLN A 951 4.29 11.53 -26.54
N TRP A 952 4.01 12.24 -27.64
CA TRP A 952 3.39 13.55 -27.59
C TRP A 952 2.49 13.78 -28.80
N GLY A 953 1.57 14.69 -28.66
CA GLY A 953 0.64 14.99 -29.74
C GLY A 953 -0.46 15.95 -29.33
N TRP A 954 -1.54 15.94 -30.11
CA TRP A 954 -2.65 16.85 -29.94
C TRP A 954 -4.00 16.29 -30.37
N ARG A 955 -5.03 16.98 -29.94
CA ARG A 955 -6.36 16.95 -30.56
C ARG A 955 -6.62 18.34 -31.15
N ILE A 956 -6.84 18.38 -32.44
CA ILE A 956 -7.14 19.64 -33.17
C ILE A 956 -8.58 20.10 -32.89
N PRO A 957 -8.92 21.37 -33.11
CA PRO A 957 -10.28 21.88 -32.97
C PRO A 957 -11.29 21.03 -33.76
N GLY A 958 -12.36 20.59 -33.09
CA GLY A 958 -13.40 19.72 -33.70
C GLY A 958 -12.97 18.25 -33.88
N GLY A 959 -11.73 17.88 -33.61
CA GLY A 959 -11.25 16.49 -33.68
C GLY A 959 -11.77 15.61 -32.52
N ALA A 960 -12.03 14.33 -32.81
CA ALA A 960 -12.55 13.40 -31.82
C ALA A 960 -11.44 12.65 -31.04
N LYS A 961 -10.23 12.53 -31.58
CA LYS A 961 -9.14 11.71 -31.03
C LYS A 961 -7.86 12.50 -30.85
N MET A 962 -7.08 12.10 -29.84
CA MET A 962 -5.67 12.47 -29.74
C MET A 962 -4.87 11.74 -30.82
N THR A 963 -3.93 12.46 -31.46
CA THR A 963 -3.03 11.92 -32.50
C THR A 963 -1.64 12.49 -32.31
N ALA A 964 -0.62 11.77 -32.71
CA ALA A 964 0.72 12.33 -32.82
C ALA A 964 0.72 13.52 -33.78
N ILE A 965 1.62 14.48 -33.56
CA ILE A 965 1.84 15.59 -34.49
C ILE A 965 2.66 15.07 -35.66
N ALA A 966 2.12 15.26 -36.88
CA ALA A 966 2.79 14.80 -38.09
C ALA A 966 4.16 15.54 -38.27
N PRO A 967 5.26 14.83 -38.57
CA PRO A 967 6.60 15.43 -38.71
C PRO A 967 6.64 16.54 -39.76
N GLU A 968 5.75 16.53 -40.73
CA GLU A 968 5.65 17.58 -41.78
C GLU A 968 5.16 18.93 -41.24
N LEU A 969 4.58 18.93 -40.04
CA LEU A 969 4.13 20.16 -39.37
C LEU A 969 5.21 20.72 -38.41
N LEU A 970 6.33 20.03 -38.27
CA LEU A 970 7.42 20.43 -37.36
C LEU A 970 8.53 21.14 -38.12
N TYR A 971 8.96 22.29 -37.59
CA TYR A 971 10.03 23.12 -38.15
C TYR A 971 11.00 23.57 -37.08
N TYR A 972 12.24 23.85 -37.47
CA TYR A 972 13.24 24.45 -36.60
C TYR A 972 14.07 25.52 -37.32
N LEU A 973 14.59 26.45 -36.56
CA LEU A 973 15.67 27.35 -36.99
C LEU A 973 16.99 26.74 -36.53
N PRO A 974 18.02 26.65 -37.44
CA PRO A 974 19.33 26.17 -37.04
C PRO A 974 19.90 27.00 -35.88
N LYS A 975 20.45 26.29 -34.87
CA LYS A 975 21.19 26.97 -33.80
C LYS A 975 22.44 27.65 -34.38
N LYS A 976 22.65 28.94 -34.08
CA LYS A 976 23.80 29.73 -34.54
C LYS A 976 24.98 29.54 -33.65
#